data_8b1c4a7feb38f0b8b50a208f5d2b47d1
#
_entry.id   8b1c4a7feb38f0b8b50a208f5d2b47d1
#
_cell.length_a   1.000
_cell.length_b   1.000
_cell.length_c   1.000
_cell.angle_alpha   90.00
_cell.angle_beta   90.00
_cell.angle_gamma   90.00
#
_symmetry.space_group_name_H-M   'P 1'
#
loop_
_entity.id
_entity.type
_entity.pdbx_description
1 polymer ?
#
loop_
_entity_poly.entity_id
_entity_poly.type
_entity_poly.pdbx_seq_one_letter_code
_entity_poly.pdbx_strand_id
1 'polypeptide(L)'
;MNKYRCPKCSTINSIKTERIFDGRILFICEKCDICCVIPFNVDLDETYLDFLERFDTGSVTLMKDFKTILELEKLVRSKNEIKEMIEKNDFDNELINNILYSKTDYIVDIRKLIDSDIQDGKELEELPLCDILLEQLRKKDINKLFKFQEDAIVKILRGKDIVIIAPTASGKTEAFCLPVIQKIYDDNLLKGNHEKIFLKKIKHDTNVATNRVSAIFVYPTKALGRDQFQKIKYYANNLDIEAKIFDGDVDESEKQAIYDQPPEIIITNFDMIHYHLLNKTRFVNLFKNIKFLVVDEVHTYNGVFGSNIYFIIKRLERILSSKEKLQIIACSATLPNANEFCNHLFDRKMEIIKGTGRKGVINFSIIYPSLRSNRSLRLDLIRKVSKKHKTLVFSNSHISAELLAFNSSRLGIKIGVHRAGLLPKVRKIMENSFRSGKLDVLSSTPTLELGIDIGDVDSVISNLVPINRLLQRLGRAARSGQEGFAFLTLGNDPISQYYKNHPEDYFCDYEYPYIDPHNPIIEENQILAMCSDRPISSSESKKMSEAIKRLVKEGLIVLKDDRYTTNSKSFLKLKNYSIRGTGKEIDIIFDGKVVGYRNLPYALEELHKDAIYFIAGKRYKVNTFILDIKSERSFAEVEMIPSNYPYYTKAMVEEIPEILEIIEQKNVYGIQLKYCLLKILKRVTGYSNIEIGKEINQGKKVLFETPEIFEYVTKGFIFKAPRPLTILEQIRDTELVETSGYHATEHVIIEGSSMITGGASQDLGGISLGDSGIIVVHDGSIGGNGASKSLYDRFEQAVIRAHKIINECPCENEDGCPRCTYSYRCGNNNEYLHKKAALEILARLKNNEKTEELVAIEDIYRTFV
;
A
#
# COMPACT_ATOMS: atom_id res chain seq x y z
N MET A 1 35.84 1.78 -23.42
CA MET A 1 35.56 0.73 -24.44
C MET A 1 35.71 -0.59 -23.78
N ASN A 2 34.64 -1.32 -23.71
CA ASN A 2 34.61 -2.61 -23.04
C ASN A 2 35.08 -3.68 -24.04
N LYS A 3 35.90 -4.62 -23.57
CA LYS A 3 36.49 -5.65 -24.41
C LYS A 3 35.86 -6.99 -24.05
N TYR A 4 35.29 -7.68 -25.03
CA TYR A 4 34.69 -9.02 -24.87
C TYR A 4 35.31 -10.02 -25.80
N ARG A 5 35.55 -11.23 -25.29
CA ARG A 5 36.13 -12.32 -26.08
C ARG A 5 35.05 -13.13 -26.79
N CYS A 6 35.12 -13.28 -28.09
CA CYS A 6 34.21 -14.13 -28.85
C CYS A 6 34.43 -15.62 -28.48
N PRO A 7 33.38 -16.36 -28.09
CA PRO A 7 33.47 -17.74 -27.69
C PRO A 7 33.80 -18.70 -28.88
N LYS A 8 33.49 -18.25 -30.10
CA LYS A 8 33.74 -19.09 -31.29
C LYS A 8 35.17 -18.93 -31.84
N CYS A 9 35.71 -17.75 -31.92
CA CYS A 9 37.01 -17.49 -32.57
C CYS A 9 38.02 -16.87 -31.60
N SER A 10 37.71 -16.73 -30.31
CA SER A 10 38.57 -16.15 -29.27
C SER A 10 39.08 -14.71 -29.53
N THR A 11 38.55 -14.04 -30.56
CA THR A 11 38.93 -12.64 -30.86
C THR A 11 38.36 -11.71 -29.79
N ILE A 12 39.20 -10.79 -29.31
CA ILE A 12 38.77 -9.74 -28.37
C ILE A 12 38.16 -8.58 -29.18
N ASN A 13 36.88 -8.35 -28.93
CA ASN A 13 36.09 -7.29 -29.57
C ASN A 13 36.04 -6.06 -28.68
N SER A 14 36.28 -4.87 -29.23
CA SER A 14 36.14 -3.59 -28.50
C SER A 14 34.79 -2.95 -28.84
N ILE A 15 33.83 -3.00 -27.94
CA ILE A 15 32.46 -2.56 -28.21
C ILE A 15 32.28 -1.14 -27.71
N LYS A 16 31.79 -0.27 -28.61
CA LYS A 16 31.50 1.15 -28.32
C LYS A 16 30.14 1.33 -27.64
N THR A 17 29.23 0.38 -27.82
CA THR A 17 27.86 0.40 -27.30
C THR A 17 27.50 -0.98 -26.80
N GLU A 18 27.28 -1.09 -25.51
CA GLU A 18 26.81 -2.31 -24.87
C GLU A 18 25.29 -2.39 -25.03
N ARG A 19 24.83 -3.50 -25.57
CA ARG A 19 23.41 -3.87 -25.56
C ARG A 19 23.24 -4.91 -24.45
N ILE A 20 22.60 -4.52 -23.35
CA ILE A 20 22.30 -5.41 -22.24
C ILE A 20 20.82 -5.78 -22.35
N PHE A 21 20.54 -7.03 -22.56
CA PHE A 21 19.19 -7.57 -22.69
C PHE A 21 18.96 -8.69 -21.68
N ASP A 22 17.91 -8.57 -20.88
CA ASP A 22 17.49 -9.57 -19.90
C ASP A 22 18.64 -10.12 -19.04
N GLY A 23 19.48 -9.22 -18.51
CA GLY A 23 20.67 -9.59 -17.76
C GLY A 23 21.81 -10.17 -18.61
N ARG A 24 21.81 -9.94 -19.93
CA ARG A 24 22.82 -10.44 -20.86
C ARG A 24 23.40 -9.32 -21.70
N ILE A 25 24.70 -9.42 -22.04
CA ILE A 25 25.37 -8.50 -22.97
C ILE A 25 25.36 -9.13 -24.36
N LEU A 26 24.87 -8.37 -25.34
CA LEU A 26 24.89 -8.77 -26.75
C LEU A 26 25.93 -7.98 -27.52
N PHE A 27 26.74 -8.67 -28.33
CA PHE A 27 27.65 -8.06 -29.28
C PHE A 27 27.86 -8.93 -30.52
N ILE A 28 28.22 -8.31 -31.63
CA ILE A 28 28.58 -9.01 -32.85
C ILE A 28 30.10 -9.08 -32.91
N CYS A 29 30.66 -10.29 -33.13
CA CYS A 29 32.09 -10.46 -33.25
C CYS A 29 32.58 -9.91 -34.58
N GLU A 30 33.51 -8.98 -34.54
CA GLU A 30 34.11 -8.30 -35.73
C GLU A 30 34.83 -9.28 -36.69
N LYS A 31 35.23 -10.46 -36.19
CA LYS A 31 35.99 -11.45 -37.00
C LYS A 31 35.14 -12.55 -37.61
N CYS A 32 34.15 -13.03 -36.90
CA CYS A 32 33.34 -14.18 -37.36
C CYS A 32 31.86 -13.85 -37.59
N ASP A 33 31.51 -12.61 -37.46
CA ASP A 33 30.16 -12.02 -37.66
C ASP A 33 29.03 -12.77 -36.96
N ILE A 34 29.35 -13.33 -35.78
CA ILE A 34 28.41 -14.07 -34.96
C ILE A 34 27.95 -13.18 -33.82
N CYS A 35 26.64 -13.16 -33.55
CA CYS A 35 26.07 -12.53 -32.37
C CYS A 35 26.40 -13.39 -31.13
N CYS A 36 27.09 -12.79 -30.19
CA CYS A 36 27.48 -13.39 -28.92
C CYS A 36 26.62 -12.84 -27.79
N VAL A 37 26.12 -13.72 -26.94
CA VAL A 37 25.32 -13.38 -25.75
C VAL A 37 26.10 -13.78 -24.52
N ILE A 38 26.41 -12.84 -23.64
CA ILE A 38 27.10 -13.07 -22.37
C ILE A 38 26.14 -12.76 -21.23
N PRO A 39 25.94 -13.65 -20.24
CA PRO A 39 25.13 -13.33 -19.07
C PRO A 39 25.70 -12.12 -18.32
N PHE A 40 24.85 -11.18 -17.92
CA PHE A 40 25.22 -9.99 -17.17
C PHE A 40 24.73 -10.11 -15.72
N ASN A 41 25.45 -10.91 -14.94
CA ASN A 41 25.22 -11.01 -13.50
C ASN A 41 26.24 -10.13 -12.76
N VAL A 42 26.13 -8.81 -12.90
CA VAL A 42 26.97 -7.92 -12.11
C VAL A 42 26.19 -7.50 -10.87
N ASP A 43 26.54 -8.03 -9.73
CA ASP A 43 26.46 -7.28 -8.50
C ASP A 43 27.40 -6.09 -8.64
N LEU A 44 26.90 -4.87 -8.46
CA LEU A 44 27.65 -3.62 -8.63
C LEU A 44 28.85 -3.49 -7.66
N ASP A 45 29.18 -4.55 -6.91
CA ASP A 45 30.30 -4.63 -5.99
C ASP A 45 31.59 -5.15 -6.64
N GLU A 46 31.54 -5.67 -7.86
CA GLU A 46 32.72 -6.16 -8.55
C GLU A 46 33.30 -5.07 -9.45
N THR A 47 34.64 -4.92 -9.41
CA THR A 47 35.32 -4.14 -10.42
C THR A 47 35.12 -4.81 -11.77
N TYR A 48 35.05 -4.04 -12.83
CA TYR A 48 34.85 -4.52 -14.20
C TYR A 48 35.89 -5.57 -14.64
N LEU A 49 37.08 -5.56 -14.03
CA LEU A 49 38.16 -6.54 -14.25
C LEU A 49 37.84 -7.90 -13.63
N ASP A 50 37.30 -7.93 -12.40
CA ASP A 50 36.86 -9.18 -11.73
C ASP A 50 35.69 -9.83 -12.50
N PHE A 51 34.86 -9.01 -13.10
CA PHE A 51 33.80 -9.43 -14.01
C PHE A 51 34.33 -10.15 -15.27
N LEU A 52 35.34 -9.60 -15.93
CA LEU A 52 35.93 -10.21 -17.11
C LEU A 52 36.68 -11.55 -16.82
N GLU A 53 37.31 -11.66 -15.65
CA GLU A 53 38.03 -12.88 -15.25
C GLU A 53 37.07 -14.05 -14.97
N ARG A 54 35.89 -13.78 -14.39
CA ARG A 54 34.88 -14.85 -14.13
C ARG A 54 34.16 -15.33 -15.38
N PHE A 55 34.12 -14.55 -16.45
CA PHE A 55 33.47 -14.91 -17.71
C PHE A 55 34.29 -15.76 -18.67
N ASP A 56 35.55 -15.96 -18.38
CA ASP A 56 36.39 -16.87 -19.20
C ASP A 56 36.03 -18.38 -19.02
N THR A 57 35.09 -18.72 -18.14
CA THR A 57 34.73 -20.06 -17.73
C THR A 57 33.35 -20.57 -18.19
N GLY A 58 32.79 -20.10 -19.30
CA GLY A 58 32.01 -21.05 -20.08
C GLY A 58 30.49 -21.00 -20.07
N SER A 59 29.83 -19.86 -20.02
CA SER A 59 28.38 -19.79 -20.31
C SER A 59 28.03 -18.75 -21.37
N VAL A 60 28.53 -18.94 -22.58
CA VAL A 60 28.17 -18.10 -23.73
C VAL A 60 27.28 -18.89 -24.67
N THR A 61 26.07 -18.36 -24.93
CA THR A 61 25.15 -18.90 -25.92
C THR A 61 25.36 -18.20 -27.26
N LEU A 62 25.58 -18.96 -28.34
CA LEU A 62 25.65 -18.40 -29.68
C LEU A 62 24.25 -18.30 -30.27
N MET A 63 23.82 -17.09 -30.59
CA MET A 63 22.59 -16.87 -31.37
C MET A 63 22.90 -16.92 -32.88
N LYS A 64 22.17 -17.76 -33.60
CA LYS A 64 22.39 -18.01 -35.02
C LYS A 64 21.65 -17.07 -35.95
N ASP A 65 20.70 -16.23 -35.50
CA ASP A 65 19.78 -15.52 -36.37
C ASP A 65 19.89 -13.99 -36.29
N PHE A 66 20.16 -13.38 -37.43
CA PHE A 66 20.12 -11.92 -37.67
C PHE A 66 18.70 -11.31 -37.42
N LYS A 67 17.65 -12.13 -37.51
CA LYS A 67 16.26 -11.76 -37.25
C LYS A 67 16.03 -11.28 -35.83
N THR A 68 16.71 -11.92 -34.84
CA THR A 68 16.63 -11.58 -33.43
C THR A 68 17.27 -10.23 -33.10
N ILE A 69 18.27 -9.77 -33.86
CA ILE A 69 18.89 -8.45 -33.69
C ILE A 69 17.96 -7.32 -34.13
N LEU A 70 17.27 -7.52 -35.25
CA LEU A 70 16.25 -6.59 -35.76
C LEU A 70 15.04 -6.50 -34.85
N GLU A 71 14.68 -7.61 -34.14
CA GLU A 71 13.64 -7.60 -33.13
C GLU A 71 14.08 -6.90 -31.83
N LEU A 72 15.37 -6.97 -31.49
CA LEU A 72 15.96 -6.22 -30.37
C LEU A 72 15.94 -4.70 -30.59
N GLU A 73 16.03 -4.24 -31.85
CA GLU A 73 15.89 -2.81 -32.19
C GLU A 73 14.48 -2.30 -31.96
N LYS A 74 13.46 -3.16 -32.03
CA LYS A 74 12.06 -2.83 -31.65
C LYS A 74 11.85 -2.68 -30.14
N LEU A 75 12.81 -3.11 -29.32
CA LEU A 75 12.74 -3.00 -27.86
C LEU A 75 13.07 -1.60 -27.34
N VAL A 76 13.57 -0.71 -28.19
CA VAL A 76 13.87 0.69 -27.86
C VAL A 76 13.25 1.57 -28.92
N ARG A 77 12.58 2.64 -28.50
CA ARG A 77 12.04 3.60 -29.49
C ARG A 77 13.17 4.27 -30.28
N SER A 78 12.91 4.50 -31.54
CA SER A 78 13.82 5.28 -32.38
C SER A 78 13.95 6.74 -31.90
N LYS A 79 15.06 7.40 -32.28
CA LYS A 79 15.21 8.83 -31.95
C LYS A 79 14.09 9.69 -32.52
N ASN A 80 13.57 9.34 -33.68
CA ASN A 80 12.51 10.10 -34.33
C ASN A 80 11.19 9.98 -33.58
N GLU A 81 10.79 8.74 -33.15
CA GLU A 81 9.61 8.54 -32.34
C GLU A 81 9.68 9.32 -31.00
N ILE A 82 10.86 9.28 -30.33
CA ILE A 82 11.05 10.03 -29.10
C ILE A 82 10.96 11.54 -29.35
N LYS A 83 11.54 12.01 -30.47
CA LYS A 83 11.46 13.41 -30.84
C LYS A 83 10.02 13.86 -31.09
N GLU A 84 9.24 13.07 -31.83
CA GLU A 84 7.81 13.32 -32.04
C GLU A 84 7.03 13.36 -30.72
N MET A 85 7.33 12.44 -29.79
CA MET A 85 6.70 12.45 -28.46
C MET A 85 7.06 13.69 -27.64
N ILE A 86 8.31 14.16 -27.73
CA ILE A 86 8.80 15.36 -27.05
C ILE A 86 8.10 16.60 -27.65
N GLU A 87 8.09 16.73 -28.98
CA GLU A 87 7.45 17.85 -29.69
C GLU A 87 5.95 17.91 -29.45
N LYS A 88 5.26 16.76 -29.49
CA LYS A 88 3.81 16.67 -29.21
C LYS A 88 3.43 17.15 -27.81
N ASN A 89 4.31 16.96 -26.84
CA ASN A 89 4.06 17.31 -25.43
C ASN A 89 4.76 18.60 -25.00
N ASP A 90 5.39 19.33 -25.94
CA ASP A 90 6.11 20.59 -25.69
C ASP A 90 7.18 20.46 -24.58
N PHE A 91 7.95 19.35 -24.62
CA PHE A 91 9.06 19.10 -23.71
C PHE A 91 10.34 19.69 -24.29
N ASP A 92 10.70 20.88 -23.90
CA ASP A 92 12.00 21.49 -24.24
C ASP A 92 12.91 21.56 -23.01
N ASN A 93 13.44 20.40 -22.62
CA ASN A 93 14.34 20.32 -21.47
C ASN A 93 15.52 19.38 -21.77
N GLU A 94 16.73 19.89 -21.64
CA GLU A 94 17.97 19.13 -21.89
C GLU A 94 18.11 17.88 -21.04
N LEU A 95 17.65 17.93 -19.77
CA LEU A 95 17.69 16.79 -18.85
C LEU A 95 16.79 15.65 -19.36
N ILE A 96 15.57 15.99 -19.74
CA ILE A 96 14.59 15.01 -20.26
C ILE A 96 15.12 14.40 -21.54
N ASN A 97 15.62 15.22 -22.46
CA ASN A 97 16.20 14.75 -23.71
C ASN A 97 17.36 13.75 -23.46
N ASN A 98 18.26 14.07 -22.50
CA ASN A 98 19.36 13.19 -22.13
C ASN A 98 18.94 11.87 -21.47
N ILE A 99 17.79 11.84 -20.80
CA ILE A 99 17.22 10.64 -20.18
C ILE A 99 16.46 9.81 -21.22
N LEU A 100 15.61 10.46 -22.01
CA LEU A 100 14.71 9.80 -22.95
C LEU A 100 15.42 9.19 -24.16
N TYR A 101 16.53 9.79 -24.62
CA TYR A 101 17.38 9.20 -25.68
C TYR A 101 18.25 8.03 -25.17
N SER A 102 17.75 7.27 -24.19
CA SER A 102 18.38 6.05 -23.71
C SER A 102 18.43 4.98 -24.81
N LYS A 103 19.58 4.27 -24.92
CA LYS A 103 19.72 3.13 -25.82
C LYS A 103 19.38 1.78 -25.16
N THR A 104 19.02 1.80 -23.88
CA THR A 104 18.78 0.60 -23.05
C THR A 104 17.37 0.49 -22.53
N ASP A 105 16.57 1.54 -22.72
CA ASP A 105 15.25 1.65 -22.12
C ASP A 105 14.20 1.96 -23.19
N TYR A 106 12.99 1.45 -22.97
CA TYR A 106 11.84 1.78 -23.79
C TYR A 106 11.04 2.89 -23.09
N ILE A 107 10.89 4.02 -23.76
CA ILE A 107 10.06 5.12 -23.30
C ILE A 107 8.62 4.79 -23.64
N VAL A 108 7.84 4.49 -22.62
CA VAL A 108 6.44 4.07 -22.76
C VAL A 108 5.55 5.26 -23.04
N ASP A 109 5.65 6.30 -22.19
CA ASP A 109 4.82 7.49 -22.28
C ASP A 109 5.54 8.73 -21.76
N ILE A 110 5.18 9.89 -22.30
CA ILE A 110 5.64 11.22 -21.87
C ILE A 110 4.46 12.16 -21.88
N ARG A 111 4.23 12.90 -20.79
CA ARG A 111 3.18 13.93 -20.75
C ARG A 111 3.45 15.01 -19.71
N LYS A 112 2.88 16.17 -19.90
CA LYS A 112 2.78 17.21 -18.89
C LYS A 112 1.54 16.96 -18.04
N LEU A 113 1.71 16.86 -16.72
CA LEU A 113 0.60 16.84 -15.77
C LEU A 113 0.39 18.26 -15.27
N ILE A 114 -0.74 18.85 -15.64
CA ILE A 114 -1.13 20.23 -15.29
C ILE A 114 -2.53 20.13 -14.68
N ASP A 115 -2.70 20.73 -13.52
CA ASP A 115 -4.05 20.93 -12.96
C ASP A 115 -4.71 22.13 -13.69
N SER A 116 -5.68 21.85 -14.54
CA SER A 116 -6.20 22.80 -15.51
C SER A 116 -7.30 23.74 -15.01
N ASP A 117 -8.00 23.44 -13.90
CA ASP A 117 -9.21 24.14 -13.49
C ASP A 117 -9.12 24.71 -12.07
N ILE A 118 -8.22 25.68 -11.87
CA ILE A 118 -8.17 26.42 -10.62
C ILE A 118 -9.32 27.42 -10.62
N GLN A 119 -10.32 27.17 -9.75
CA GLN A 119 -11.42 28.08 -9.55
C GLN A 119 -11.17 28.90 -8.28
N ASP A 120 -11.08 30.22 -8.44
CA ASP A 120 -11.04 31.16 -7.33
C ASP A 120 -12.40 31.24 -6.64
N GLY A 121 -12.38 31.32 -5.32
CA GLY A 121 -13.53 31.58 -4.49
C GLY A 121 -13.80 33.09 -4.39
N LYS A 122 -14.59 33.48 -3.40
CA LYS A 122 -14.90 34.86 -3.08
C LYS A 122 -13.73 35.60 -2.45
N GLU A 123 -13.82 36.92 -2.42
CA GLU A 123 -12.90 37.76 -1.65
C GLU A 123 -12.99 37.41 -0.17
N LEU A 124 -11.91 37.65 0.60
CA LEU A 124 -11.84 37.26 2.01
C LEU A 124 -12.96 37.89 2.85
N GLU A 125 -13.31 39.12 2.55
CA GLU A 125 -14.33 39.93 3.23
C GLU A 125 -15.74 39.35 3.09
N GLU A 126 -15.98 38.53 2.08
CA GLU A 126 -17.28 37.89 1.85
C GLU A 126 -17.41 36.54 2.57
N LEU A 127 -16.31 36.05 3.19
CA LEU A 127 -16.32 34.77 3.91
C LEU A 127 -16.93 34.94 5.30
N PRO A 128 -17.70 33.98 5.78
CA PRO A 128 -18.30 33.98 7.12
C PRO A 128 -17.26 33.60 8.20
N LEU A 129 -16.17 34.35 8.26
CA LEU A 129 -15.09 34.23 9.24
C LEU A 129 -14.87 35.54 9.97
N CYS A 130 -14.39 35.49 11.22
CA CYS A 130 -14.08 36.69 11.98
C CYS A 130 -12.86 37.42 11.44
N ASP A 131 -12.80 38.75 11.66
CA ASP A 131 -11.72 39.62 11.16
C ASP A 131 -10.32 39.13 11.54
N ILE A 132 -10.17 38.55 12.73
CA ILE A 132 -8.90 38.02 13.20
C ILE A 132 -8.37 36.87 12.29
N LEU A 133 -9.24 35.95 11.86
CA LEU A 133 -8.86 34.88 10.93
C LEU A 133 -8.56 35.43 9.53
N LEU A 134 -9.34 36.42 9.06
CA LEU A 134 -9.11 37.08 7.77
C LEU A 134 -7.75 37.82 7.76
N GLU A 135 -7.40 38.50 8.85
CA GLU A 135 -6.12 39.17 9.00
C GLU A 135 -4.94 38.18 9.02
N GLN A 136 -5.12 37.01 9.68
CA GLN A 136 -4.09 35.95 9.69
C GLN A 136 -3.84 35.34 8.31
N LEU A 137 -4.88 35.23 7.48
CA LEU A 137 -4.73 34.81 6.08
C LEU A 137 -3.94 35.84 5.28
N ARG A 138 -4.25 37.14 5.42
CA ARG A 138 -3.51 38.23 4.75
C ARG A 138 -2.03 38.24 5.16
N LYS A 139 -1.72 38.01 6.44
CA LYS A 139 -0.34 37.89 6.95
C LYS A 139 0.45 36.73 6.32
N LYS A 140 -0.22 35.76 5.70
CA LYS A 140 0.36 34.66 4.94
C LYS A 140 0.30 34.89 3.43
N ASP A 141 0.06 36.10 2.96
CA ASP A 141 -0.11 36.47 1.56
C ASP A 141 -1.28 35.72 0.87
N ILE A 142 -2.25 35.25 1.65
CA ILE A 142 -3.47 34.63 1.14
C ILE A 142 -4.54 35.72 1.06
N ASN A 143 -4.75 36.24 -0.12
CA ASN A 143 -5.75 37.30 -0.35
C ASN A 143 -7.07 36.74 -0.87
N LYS A 144 -7.07 35.53 -1.37
CA LYS A 144 -8.24 34.83 -1.90
C LYS A 144 -8.14 33.33 -1.64
N LEU A 145 -9.26 32.70 -1.29
CA LEU A 145 -9.34 31.26 -1.19
C LEU A 145 -9.80 30.63 -2.50
N PHE A 146 -9.49 29.34 -2.67
CA PHE A 146 -10.06 28.55 -3.77
C PHE A 146 -11.55 28.28 -3.53
N LYS A 147 -12.31 28.08 -4.59
CA LYS A 147 -13.74 27.81 -4.53
C LYS A 147 -14.10 26.65 -3.60
N PHE A 148 -13.34 25.54 -3.65
CA PHE A 148 -13.59 24.38 -2.78
C PHE A 148 -13.37 24.70 -1.29
N GLN A 149 -12.46 25.63 -0.96
CA GLN A 149 -12.23 26.07 0.42
C GLN A 149 -13.41 26.91 0.93
N GLU A 150 -13.91 27.85 0.11
CA GLU A 150 -15.13 28.57 0.40
C GLU A 150 -16.32 27.64 0.65
N ASP A 151 -16.54 26.69 -0.27
CA ASP A 151 -17.65 25.73 -0.17
C ASP A 151 -17.53 24.87 1.10
N ALA A 152 -16.31 24.45 1.47
CA ALA A 152 -16.06 23.71 2.70
C ALA A 152 -16.37 24.55 3.93
N ILE A 153 -15.89 25.79 4.00
CA ILE A 153 -16.13 26.71 5.10
C ILE A 153 -17.65 26.90 5.31
N VAL A 154 -18.37 27.21 4.24
CA VAL A 154 -19.83 27.45 4.31
C VAL A 154 -20.59 26.20 4.79
N LYS A 155 -20.24 25.01 4.25
CA LYS A 155 -20.93 23.77 4.61
C LYS A 155 -20.60 23.33 6.05
N ILE A 156 -19.35 23.45 6.49
CA ILE A 156 -18.96 23.14 7.88
C ILE A 156 -19.70 24.06 8.86
N LEU A 157 -19.75 25.37 8.60
CA LEU A 157 -20.46 26.32 9.43
C LEU A 157 -21.96 26.02 9.49
N ARG A 158 -22.56 25.44 8.46
CA ARG A 158 -23.95 24.96 8.44
C ARG A 158 -24.15 23.60 9.11
N GLY A 159 -23.14 23.02 9.73
CA GLY A 159 -23.24 21.73 10.46
C GLY A 159 -23.31 20.49 9.56
N LYS A 160 -22.84 20.56 8.31
CA LYS A 160 -22.85 19.42 7.38
C LYS A 160 -21.66 18.49 7.61
N ASP A 161 -21.90 17.17 7.53
CA ASP A 161 -20.84 16.17 7.44
C ASP A 161 -20.28 16.22 6.01
N ILE A 162 -18.96 16.42 5.85
CA ILE A 162 -18.35 16.63 4.52
C ILE A 162 -17.09 15.81 4.30
N VAL A 163 -16.78 15.56 3.02
CA VAL A 163 -15.50 15.01 2.56
C VAL A 163 -14.87 16.00 1.58
N ILE A 164 -13.67 16.48 1.87
CA ILE A 164 -12.88 17.35 0.99
C ILE A 164 -11.90 16.48 0.21
N ILE A 165 -12.00 16.48 -1.10
CA ILE A 165 -11.08 15.80 -2.01
C ILE A 165 -10.33 16.85 -2.81
N ALA A 166 -9.08 17.08 -2.50
CA ALA A 166 -8.25 18.05 -3.19
C ALA A 166 -6.78 17.61 -3.17
N PRO A 167 -5.98 17.94 -4.20
CA PRO A 167 -4.58 17.56 -4.30
C PRO A 167 -3.76 17.91 -3.05
N THR A 168 -2.61 17.29 -2.89
CA THR A 168 -1.65 17.70 -1.85
C THR A 168 -1.19 19.13 -2.10
N ALA A 169 -0.95 19.90 -1.02
CA ALA A 169 -0.57 21.32 -1.07
C ALA A 169 -1.61 22.27 -1.70
N SER A 170 -2.88 21.89 -1.78
CA SER A 170 -3.98 22.76 -2.25
C SER A 170 -4.61 23.63 -1.15
N GLY A 171 -4.12 23.58 0.09
CA GLY A 171 -4.71 24.33 1.20
C GLY A 171 -5.92 23.64 1.86
N LYS A 172 -5.98 22.31 1.85
CA LYS A 172 -7.02 21.54 2.56
C LYS A 172 -7.10 21.91 4.05
N THR A 173 -5.94 22.16 4.68
CA THR A 173 -5.87 22.48 6.11
C THR A 173 -6.68 23.73 6.42
N GLU A 174 -6.54 24.77 5.64
CA GLU A 174 -7.30 26.00 5.77
C GLU A 174 -8.80 25.75 5.57
N ALA A 175 -9.17 24.90 4.61
CA ALA A 175 -10.58 24.60 4.32
C ALA A 175 -11.33 23.96 5.49
N PHE A 176 -10.67 23.10 6.30
CA PHE A 176 -11.33 22.48 7.45
C PHE A 176 -11.00 23.16 8.79
N CYS A 177 -9.80 23.71 8.94
CA CYS A 177 -9.35 24.29 10.21
C CYS A 177 -10.06 25.60 10.53
N LEU A 178 -10.14 26.53 9.55
CA LEU A 178 -10.72 27.85 9.76
C LEU A 178 -12.18 27.80 10.26
N PRO A 179 -13.11 27.06 9.62
CA PRO A 179 -14.50 27.01 10.07
C PRO A 179 -14.67 26.29 11.41
N VAL A 180 -13.82 25.30 11.73
CA VAL A 180 -13.86 24.63 13.05
C VAL A 180 -13.42 25.60 14.14
N ILE A 181 -12.33 26.35 13.93
CA ILE A 181 -11.86 27.40 14.85
C ILE A 181 -12.91 28.50 15.00
N GLN A 182 -13.54 28.96 13.90
CA GLN A 182 -14.63 29.95 13.95
C GLN A 182 -15.78 29.48 14.84
N LYS A 183 -16.23 28.22 14.65
CA LYS A 183 -17.31 27.66 15.49
C LYS A 183 -16.94 27.57 16.98
N ILE A 184 -15.69 27.18 17.29
CA ILE A 184 -15.21 27.15 18.68
C ILE A 184 -15.19 28.57 19.27
N TYR A 185 -14.72 29.56 18.49
CA TYR A 185 -14.70 30.94 18.88
C TYR A 185 -16.11 31.50 19.18
N ASP A 186 -17.06 31.25 18.26
CA ASP A 186 -18.46 31.65 18.44
C ASP A 186 -19.08 31.05 19.71
N ASP A 187 -18.83 29.74 19.95
CA ASP A 187 -19.30 29.04 21.14
C ASP A 187 -18.69 29.62 22.43
N ASN A 188 -17.41 30.01 22.41
CA ASN A 188 -16.74 30.62 23.56
C ASN A 188 -17.28 32.04 23.84
N LEU A 189 -17.57 32.83 22.79
CA LEU A 189 -18.22 34.16 22.97
C LEU A 189 -19.59 34.02 23.60
N LEU A 190 -20.41 33.06 23.16
CA LEU A 190 -21.72 32.79 23.73
C LEU A 190 -21.62 32.39 25.20
N LYS A 191 -20.71 31.49 25.56
CA LYS A 191 -20.46 31.06 26.94
C LYS A 191 -19.96 32.25 27.81
N GLY A 192 -18.99 33.00 27.36
CA GLY A 192 -18.46 34.17 28.07
C GLY A 192 -19.51 35.22 28.37
N ASN A 193 -20.49 35.43 27.50
CA ASN A 193 -21.62 36.29 27.75
C ASN A 193 -22.59 35.72 28.84
N HIS A 194 -22.79 34.39 28.88
CA HIS A 194 -23.58 33.73 29.92
C HIS A 194 -22.85 33.68 31.27
N GLU A 195 -21.52 33.41 31.29
CA GLU A 195 -20.75 33.42 32.56
C GLU A 195 -20.66 34.80 33.20
N LYS A 196 -20.55 35.90 32.42
CA LYS A 196 -20.61 37.24 32.95
C LYS A 196 -21.97 37.57 33.61
N ILE A 197 -23.04 36.94 33.14
CA ILE A 197 -24.38 37.07 33.75
C ILE A 197 -24.51 36.15 34.98
N PHE A 198 -23.85 34.98 35.00
CA PHE A 198 -23.93 33.99 36.08
C PHE A 198 -22.94 34.28 37.24
N LEU A 199 -21.70 34.74 36.93
CA LEU A 199 -20.68 35.09 37.92
C LEU A 199 -21.05 36.29 38.79
N LYS A 200 -22.06 37.07 38.43
CA LYS A 200 -22.70 38.04 39.34
C LYS A 200 -23.52 37.36 40.46
N LYS A 201 -23.77 36.04 40.41
CA LYS A 201 -24.61 35.33 41.38
C LYS A 201 -23.92 34.27 42.24
N ILE A 202 -22.72 33.80 41.90
CA ILE A 202 -22.04 32.73 42.68
C ILE A 202 -20.55 33.05 42.85
N LYS A 203 -20.22 33.72 43.95
CA LYS A 203 -18.88 33.59 44.58
C LYS A 203 -18.99 32.40 45.55
N HIS A 204 -18.44 31.25 45.22
CA HIS A 204 -17.78 30.28 46.10
C HIS A 204 -17.62 28.91 45.39
N ASP A 205 -16.37 28.46 45.44
CA ASP A 205 -15.88 27.07 45.36
C ASP A 205 -16.38 26.18 44.21
N THR A 206 -15.47 25.93 43.31
CA THR A 206 -14.89 24.58 43.02
C THR A 206 -13.96 24.67 41.83
N ASN A 207 -12.68 24.31 42.02
CA ASN A 207 -11.68 24.02 41.00
C ASN A 207 -12.06 22.72 40.23
N VAL A 208 -13.16 22.70 39.53
CA VAL A 208 -13.46 21.66 38.53
C VAL A 208 -13.06 22.27 37.21
N ALA A 209 -11.90 21.82 36.66
CA ALA A 209 -11.51 22.14 35.31
C ALA A 209 -12.64 21.71 34.36
N THR A 210 -13.35 22.67 33.79
CA THR A 210 -14.42 22.41 32.84
C THR A 210 -13.78 21.86 31.57
N ASN A 211 -14.18 20.66 31.15
CA ASN A 211 -13.68 20.06 29.89
C ASN A 211 -14.11 20.95 28.72
N ARG A 212 -13.12 21.66 28.12
CA ARG A 212 -13.30 22.59 27.00
C ARG A 212 -13.11 21.91 25.63
N VAL A 213 -12.69 20.64 25.55
CA VAL A 213 -12.40 19.98 24.29
C VAL A 213 -13.63 19.94 23.40
N SER A 214 -13.56 20.66 22.30
CA SER A 214 -14.64 20.80 21.30
C SER A 214 -14.32 20.08 19.99
N ALA A 215 -13.03 19.93 19.65
CA ALA A 215 -12.61 19.31 18.41
C ALA A 215 -11.45 18.29 18.60
N ILE A 216 -11.53 17.22 17.86
CA ILE A 216 -10.43 16.24 17.71
C ILE A 216 -10.01 16.21 16.24
N PHE A 217 -8.72 16.41 16.00
CA PHE A 217 -8.09 16.30 14.70
C PHE A 217 -7.28 15.00 14.65
N VAL A 218 -7.65 14.11 13.77
CA VAL A 218 -7.06 12.76 13.65
C VAL A 218 -6.21 12.66 12.39
N TYR A 219 -4.96 12.29 12.60
CA TYR A 219 -3.98 12.08 11.53
C TYR A 219 -3.48 10.63 11.53
N PRO A 220 -3.18 10.05 10.35
CA PRO A 220 -2.74 8.65 10.26
C PRO A 220 -1.35 8.41 10.86
N THR A 221 -0.52 9.44 10.94
CA THR A 221 0.83 9.36 11.51
C THR A 221 1.10 10.51 12.47
N LYS A 222 1.88 10.23 13.54
CA LYS A 222 2.35 11.24 14.49
C LYS A 222 3.11 12.39 13.81
N ALA A 223 3.92 12.07 12.80
CA ALA A 223 4.73 13.06 12.07
C ALA A 223 3.84 14.08 11.33
N LEU A 224 2.79 13.61 10.64
CA LEU A 224 1.83 14.48 9.97
C LEU A 224 1.06 15.34 10.98
N GLY A 225 0.58 14.75 12.09
CA GLY A 225 -0.09 15.49 13.15
C GLY A 225 0.76 16.63 13.71
N ARG A 226 2.07 16.40 13.91
CA ARG A 226 3.02 17.42 14.39
C ARG A 226 3.30 18.53 13.37
N ASP A 227 3.33 18.19 12.08
CA ASP A 227 3.47 19.18 11.02
C ASP A 227 2.23 20.09 10.97
N GLN A 228 1.04 19.50 10.97
CA GLN A 228 -0.21 20.23 10.92
C GLN A 228 -0.50 21.03 12.22
N PHE A 229 -0.02 20.57 13.37
CA PHE A 229 -0.16 21.27 14.65
C PHE A 229 0.32 22.73 14.58
N GLN A 230 1.45 22.99 13.92
CA GLN A 230 1.99 24.35 13.83
C GLN A 230 1.04 25.30 13.07
N LYS A 231 0.39 24.77 12.02
CA LYS A 231 -0.59 25.53 11.21
C LYS A 231 -1.86 25.80 12.01
N ILE A 232 -2.39 24.77 12.67
CA ILE A 232 -3.59 24.88 13.51
C ILE A 232 -3.35 25.86 14.65
N LYS A 233 -2.22 25.74 15.35
CA LYS A 233 -1.82 26.63 16.43
C LYS A 233 -1.71 28.09 15.97
N TYR A 234 -1.20 28.34 14.77
CA TYR A 234 -1.10 29.68 14.20
C TYR A 234 -2.46 30.38 14.09
N TYR A 235 -3.50 29.66 13.59
CA TYR A 235 -4.85 30.22 13.47
C TYR A 235 -5.59 30.28 14.81
N ALA A 236 -5.35 29.36 15.73
CA ALA A 236 -6.06 29.26 16.99
C ALA A 236 -5.58 30.26 18.05
N ASN A 237 -4.25 30.50 18.16
CA ASN A 237 -3.67 31.28 19.26
C ASN A 237 -4.22 32.71 19.41
N ASN A 238 -4.51 33.40 18.32
CA ASN A 238 -4.98 34.80 18.39
C ASN A 238 -6.47 34.94 18.78
N LEU A 239 -7.15 33.79 18.92
CA LEU A 239 -8.55 33.70 19.34
C LEU A 239 -8.70 33.08 20.73
N ASP A 240 -7.61 33.01 21.52
CA ASP A 240 -7.55 32.36 22.83
C ASP A 240 -8.05 30.90 22.80
N ILE A 241 -7.82 30.22 21.67
CA ILE A 241 -8.14 28.81 21.49
C ILE A 241 -6.83 28.01 21.59
N GLU A 242 -6.78 27.09 22.53
CA GLU A 242 -5.61 26.26 22.76
C GLU A 242 -5.70 24.93 21.96
N ALA A 243 -4.63 24.60 21.26
CA ALA A 243 -4.47 23.30 20.61
C ALA A 243 -3.28 22.54 21.21
N LYS A 244 -3.42 21.24 21.45
CA LYS A 244 -2.36 20.37 21.98
C LYS A 244 -2.30 19.05 21.20
N ILE A 245 -1.08 18.50 21.11
CA ILE A 245 -0.87 17.14 20.62
C ILE A 245 -1.04 16.15 21.78
N PHE A 246 -1.73 15.06 21.50
CA PHE A 246 -1.85 13.93 22.40
C PHE A 246 -1.57 12.63 21.67
N ASP A 247 -0.32 12.19 21.70
CA ASP A 247 0.13 10.95 21.08
C ASP A 247 1.05 10.13 22.02
N GLY A 248 1.49 8.96 21.60
CA GLY A 248 2.32 8.07 22.42
C GLY A 248 3.74 8.58 22.68
N ASP A 249 4.18 9.69 22.06
CA ASP A 249 5.51 10.28 22.28
C ASP A 249 5.46 11.49 23.22
N VAL A 250 4.24 11.94 23.60
CA VAL A 250 4.04 13.00 24.59
C VAL A 250 4.39 12.46 25.97
N ASP A 251 5.22 13.15 26.72
CA ASP A 251 5.60 12.72 28.05
C ASP A 251 4.48 12.83 29.09
N GLU A 252 4.62 12.15 30.21
CA GLU A 252 3.57 12.09 31.23
C GLU A 252 3.29 13.45 31.90
N SER A 253 4.26 14.34 31.97
CA SER A 253 4.07 15.70 32.55
C SER A 253 3.20 16.57 31.64
N GLU A 254 3.43 16.51 30.32
CA GLU A 254 2.58 17.18 29.33
C GLU A 254 1.16 16.59 29.29
N LYS A 255 1.03 15.26 29.37
CA LYS A 255 -0.28 14.61 29.46
C LYS A 255 -1.04 15.07 30.71
N GLN A 256 -0.36 15.14 31.85
CA GLN A 256 -0.98 15.64 33.08
C GLN A 256 -1.45 17.09 32.94
N ALA A 257 -0.65 17.96 32.33
CA ALA A 257 -1.03 19.34 32.05
C ALA A 257 -2.31 19.44 31.16
N ILE A 258 -2.44 18.52 30.16
CA ILE A 258 -3.66 18.45 29.32
C ILE A 258 -4.88 17.99 30.13
N TYR A 259 -4.71 17.12 31.13
CA TYR A 259 -5.81 16.71 32.00
C TYR A 259 -6.23 17.82 32.97
N ASP A 260 -5.27 18.58 33.49
CA ASP A 260 -5.53 19.64 34.45
C ASP A 260 -6.11 20.90 33.76
N GLN A 261 -5.68 21.18 32.54
CA GLN A 261 -6.16 22.27 31.72
C GLN A 261 -6.46 21.77 30.29
N PRO A 262 -7.65 21.16 30.05
CA PRO A 262 -8.02 20.64 28.74
C PRO A 262 -8.06 21.75 27.68
N PRO A 263 -7.38 21.58 26.53
CA PRO A 263 -7.44 22.53 25.41
C PRO A 263 -8.78 22.41 24.67
N GLU A 264 -9.09 23.35 23.80
CA GLU A 264 -10.26 23.29 22.93
C GLU A 264 -10.05 22.30 21.75
N ILE A 265 -8.80 22.11 21.30
CA ILE A 265 -8.45 21.25 20.17
C ILE A 265 -7.40 20.22 20.60
N ILE A 266 -7.69 18.95 20.36
CA ILE A 266 -6.74 17.83 20.53
C ILE A 266 -6.36 17.26 19.16
N ILE A 267 -5.05 17.09 18.94
CA ILE A 267 -4.48 16.44 17.76
C ILE A 267 -3.96 15.07 18.17
N THR A 268 -4.46 14.01 17.52
CA THR A 268 -4.17 12.62 17.90
C THR A 268 -4.26 11.66 16.70
N ASN A 269 -4.30 10.35 16.95
CA ASN A 269 -4.55 9.30 15.96
C ASN A 269 -5.56 8.27 16.51
N PHE A 270 -6.10 7.42 15.64
CA PHE A 270 -7.09 6.42 16.07
C PHE A 270 -6.52 5.34 16.99
N ASP A 271 -5.23 5.03 16.92
CA ASP A 271 -4.58 4.10 17.86
C ASP A 271 -4.68 4.62 19.29
N MET A 272 -4.44 5.92 19.51
CA MET A 272 -4.59 6.57 20.82
C MET A 272 -6.03 6.59 21.28
N ILE A 273 -6.97 6.94 20.41
CA ILE A 273 -8.40 6.93 20.75
C ILE A 273 -8.82 5.53 21.18
N HIS A 274 -8.47 4.49 20.41
CA HIS A 274 -8.75 3.09 20.73
C HIS A 274 -8.17 2.68 22.08
N TYR A 275 -6.87 2.95 22.29
CA TYR A 275 -6.14 2.62 23.51
C TYR A 275 -6.83 3.21 24.75
N HIS A 276 -7.18 4.50 24.71
CA HIS A 276 -7.75 5.20 25.85
C HIS A 276 -9.20 4.79 26.13
N LEU A 277 -10.00 4.56 25.08
CA LEU A 277 -11.35 4.00 25.23
C LEU A 277 -11.28 2.63 25.91
N LEU A 278 -10.42 1.73 25.41
CA LEU A 278 -10.29 0.37 25.93
C LEU A 278 -9.84 0.32 27.38
N ASN A 279 -8.86 1.14 27.75
CA ASN A 279 -8.29 1.20 29.10
C ASN A 279 -9.02 2.16 30.04
N LYS A 280 -10.10 2.81 29.60
CA LYS A 280 -10.92 3.73 30.40
C LYS A 280 -10.09 4.79 31.12
N THR A 281 -9.09 5.35 30.45
CA THR A 281 -8.20 6.33 31.05
C THR A 281 -8.90 7.67 31.25
N ARG A 282 -8.27 8.60 32.02
CA ARG A 282 -8.77 9.97 32.18
C ARG A 282 -8.99 10.69 30.85
N PHE A 283 -8.26 10.31 29.80
CA PHE A 283 -8.38 10.89 28.45
C PHE A 283 -9.78 10.70 27.85
N VAL A 284 -10.50 9.64 28.21
CA VAL A 284 -11.88 9.41 27.75
C VAL A 284 -12.81 10.55 28.16
N ASN A 285 -12.55 11.18 29.31
CA ASN A 285 -13.37 12.31 29.74
C ASN A 285 -13.23 13.53 28.84
N LEU A 286 -12.10 13.69 28.16
CA LEU A 286 -11.88 14.77 27.21
C LEU A 286 -12.76 14.63 25.97
N PHE A 287 -13.16 13.41 25.61
CA PHE A 287 -14.01 13.16 24.45
C PHE A 287 -15.50 13.48 24.66
N LYS A 288 -15.96 13.57 25.90
CA LYS A 288 -17.40 13.66 26.21
C LYS A 288 -18.12 14.86 25.59
N ASN A 289 -17.42 15.95 25.33
CA ASN A 289 -18.01 17.22 24.88
C ASN A 289 -17.60 17.60 23.45
N ILE A 290 -16.92 16.70 22.70
CA ILE A 290 -16.51 17.01 21.35
C ILE A 290 -17.70 17.22 20.43
N LYS A 291 -17.59 18.23 19.57
CA LYS A 291 -18.55 18.57 18.54
C LYS A 291 -18.04 18.25 17.14
N PHE A 292 -16.71 18.26 16.96
CA PHE A 292 -16.05 18.07 15.67
C PHE A 292 -15.05 16.93 15.73
N LEU A 293 -15.15 16.03 14.74
CA LEU A 293 -14.15 15.03 14.42
C LEU A 293 -13.61 15.32 13.02
N VAL A 294 -12.37 15.81 12.96
CA VAL A 294 -11.67 16.05 11.70
C VAL A 294 -10.76 14.84 11.42
N VAL A 295 -10.91 14.23 10.26
CA VAL A 295 -10.18 13.02 9.85
C VAL A 295 -9.41 13.30 8.57
N ASP A 296 -8.10 13.48 8.68
CA ASP A 296 -7.26 13.75 7.51
C ASP A 296 -6.72 12.46 6.88
N GLU A 297 -6.39 12.53 5.59
CA GLU A 297 -5.92 11.44 4.75
C GLU A 297 -6.81 10.18 4.85
N VAL A 298 -8.13 10.37 4.73
CA VAL A 298 -9.14 9.34 4.99
C VAL A 298 -8.94 8.06 4.15
N HIS A 299 -8.32 8.15 2.97
CA HIS A 299 -7.99 7.02 2.12
C HIS A 299 -7.02 6.01 2.77
N THR A 300 -6.29 6.42 3.82
CA THR A 300 -5.37 5.51 4.54
C THR A 300 -6.09 4.57 5.49
N TYR A 301 -7.36 4.85 5.79
CA TYR A 301 -8.19 4.04 6.70
C TYR A 301 -9.00 3.01 5.91
N ASN A 302 -8.32 2.05 5.30
CA ASN A 302 -8.88 0.98 4.48
C ASN A 302 -8.62 -0.41 5.07
N GLY A 303 -9.22 -1.44 4.49
CA GLY A 303 -9.06 -2.83 4.88
C GLY A 303 -9.37 -3.08 6.35
N VAL A 304 -8.55 -3.90 7.00
CA VAL A 304 -8.68 -4.25 8.43
C VAL A 304 -8.65 -3.01 9.33
N PHE A 305 -7.73 -2.08 9.06
CA PHE A 305 -7.60 -0.88 9.88
C PHE A 305 -8.85 0.01 9.78
N GLY A 306 -9.33 0.26 8.55
CA GLY A 306 -10.53 1.05 8.31
C GLY A 306 -11.79 0.42 8.93
N SER A 307 -11.91 -0.91 8.85
CA SER A 307 -13.02 -1.65 9.49
C SER A 307 -13.03 -1.48 11.01
N ASN A 308 -11.86 -1.45 11.64
CA ASN A 308 -11.74 -1.14 13.07
C ASN A 308 -12.13 0.32 13.38
N ILE A 309 -11.73 1.26 12.51
CA ILE A 309 -12.04 2.69 12.70
C ILE A 309 -13.54 2.95 12.64
N TYR A 310 -14.27 2.26 11.77
CA TYR A 310 -15.74 2.29 11.75
C TYR A 310 -16.32 2.09 13.16
N PHE A 311 -15.87 1.06 13.88
CA PHE A 311 -16.31 0.79 15.25
C PHE A 311 -15.76 1.79 16.27
N ILE A 312 -14.51 2.23 16.12
CA ILE A 312 -13.91 3.22 17.03
C ILE A 312 -14.70 4.54 17.00
N ILE A 313 -15.15 4.97 15.83
CA ILE A 313 -16.02 6.15 15.69
C ILE A 313 -17.36 5.93 16.39
N LYS A 314 -17.99 4.76 16.21
CA LYS A 314 -19.23 4.42 16.92
C LYS A 314 -19.03 4.37 18.44
N ARG A 315 -17.93 3.83 18.92
CA ARG A 315 -17.56 3.81 20.33
C ARG A 315 -17.39 5.22 20.89
N LEU A 316 -16.73 6.09 20.10
CA LEU A 316 -16.58 7.51 20.45
C LEU A 316 -17.95 8.20 20.56
N GLU A 317 -18.84 8.02 19.58
CA GLU A 317 -20.19 8.58 19.61
C GLU A 317 -21.01 8.12 20.83
N ARG A 318 -20.85 6.87 21.26
CA ARG A 318 -21.58 6.31 22.43
C ARG A 318 -21.20 6.95 23.75
N ILE A 319 -19.99 7.53 23.87
CA ILE A 319 -19.54 8.17 25.12
C ILE A 319 -19.83 9.67 25.18
N LEU A 320 -20.32 10.28 24.11
CA LEU A 320 -20.64 11.70 24.07
C LEU A 320 -21.75 12.03 25.08
N SER A 321 -21.54 13.11 25.79
CA SER A 321 -22.52 13.66 26.75
C SER A 321 -23.51 14.60 26.07
N SER A 322 -23.13 15.17 24.92
CA SER A 322 -23.96 16.11 24.15
C SER A 322 -25.10 15.37 23.45
N LYS A 323 -26.28 15.99 23.42
CA LYS A 323 -27.39 15.59 22.55
C LYS A 323 -27.16 16.01 21.09
N GLU A 324 -26.20 16.89 20.84
CA GLU A 324 -25.81 17.32 19.49
C GLU A 324 -25.03 16.20 18.80
N LYS A 325 -25.30 16.02 17.54
CA LYS A 325 -24.62 15.02 16.71
C LYS A 325 -23.19 15.46 16.45
N LEU A 326 -22.22 14.53 16.62
CA LEU A 326 -20.84 14.76 16.24
C LEU A 326 -20.75 15.09 14.73
N GLN A 327 -20.22 16.25 14.38
CA GLN A 327 -19.96 16.64 12.98
C GLN A 327 -18.65 16.03 12.52
N ILE A 328 -18.66 15.32 11.38
CA ILE A 328 -17.49 14.69 10.80
C ILE A 328 -17.03 15.48 9.58
N ILE A 329 -15.74 15.81 9.56
CA ILE A 329 -15.06 16.51 8.47
C ILE A 329 -13.89 15.64 8.02
N ALA A 330 -13.99 15.04 6.84
CA ALA A 330 -12.97 14.15 6.29
C ALA A 330 -12.21 14.82 5.15
N CYS A 331 -10.92 14.46 4.99
CA CYS A 331 -10.08 15.00 3.92
C CYS A 331 -9.27 13.89 3.23
N SER A 332 -9.08 14.03 1.93
CA SER A 332 -8.21 13.15 1.14
C SER A 332 -7.57 13.89 -0.02
N ALA A 333 -6.42 13.38 -0.51
CA ALA A 333 -5.83 13.89 -1.73
C ALA A 333 -6.55 13.36 -2.98
N THR A 334 -6.77 12.06 -3.02
CA THR A 334 -7.45 11.34 -4.12
C THR A 334 -8.25 10.19 -3.54
N LEU A 335 -9.53 10.12 -3.91
CA LEU A 335 -10.44 9.08 -3.43
C LEU A 335 -11.52 8.84 -4.50
N PRO A 336 -11.34 7.82 -5.38
CA PRO A 336 -12.21 7.65 -6.54
C PRO A 336 -13.65 7.30 -6.16
N ASN A 337 -13.86 6.46 -5.14
CA ASN A 337 -15.17 6.04 -4.63
C ASN A 337 -15.56 6.77 -3.33
N ALA A 338 -15.23 8.05 -3.22
CA ALA A 338 -15.36 8.82 -1.98
C ALA A 338 -16.75 8.75 -1.34
N ASN A 339 -17.80 8.81 -2.15
CA ASN A 339 -19.18 8.77 -1.67
C ASN A 339 -19.50 7.44 -0.97
N GLU A 340 -19.21 6.34 -1.66
CA GLU A 340 -19.44 5.00 -1.14
C GLU A 340 -18.57 4.70 0.08
N PHE A 341 -17.26 4.89 -0.06
CA PHE A 341 -16.28 4.59 0.98
C PHE A 341 -16.53 5.40 2.26
N CYS A 342 -16.67 6.72 2.15
CA CYS A 342 -16.86 7.58 3.33
C CYS A 342 -18.23 7.41 3.96
N ASN A 343 -19.31 7.21 3.16
CA ASN A 343 -20.62 6.90 3.71
C ASN A 343 -20.59 5.59 4.51
N HIS A 344 -19.83 4.60 4.03
CA HIS A 344 -19.67 3.32 4.70
C HIS A 344 -18.79 3.45 5.96
N LEU A 345 -17.62 4.10 5.85
CA LEU A 345 -16.67 4.29 6.97
C LEU A 345 -17.31 5.04 8.15
N PHE A 346 -18.10 6.07 7.87
CA PHE A 346 -18.73 6.92 8.89
C PHE A 346 -20.17 6.53 9.22
N ASP A 347 -20.74 5.53 8.53
CA ASP A 347 -22.14 5.09 8.65
C ASP A 347 -23.14 6.24 8.56
N ARG A 348 -22.90 7.17 7.62
CA ARG A 348 -23.74 8.36 7.39
C ARG A 348 -23.52 8.97 6.02
N LYS A 349 -24.50 9.73 5.53
CA LYS A 349 -24.38 10.46 4.28
C LYS A 349 -23.41 11.64 4.44
N MET A 350 -22.34 11.64 3.63
CA MET A 350 -21.33 12.69 3.57
C MET A 350 -21.52 13.54 2.32
N GLU A 351 -21.39 14.86 2.43
CA GLU A 351 -21.37 15.73 1.25
C GLU A 351 -19.94 15.87 0.70
N ILE A 352 -19.76 15.61 -0.60
CA ILE A 352 -18.44 15.66 -1.23
C ILE A 352 -18.16 17.05 -1.77
N ILE A 353 -16.96 17.55 -1.50
CA ILE A 353 -16.40 18.77 -2.08
C ILE A 353 -15.13 18.38 -2.82
N LYS A 354 -15.14 18.60 -4.14
CA LYS A 354 -13.97 18.36 -4.98
C LYS A 354 -13.23 19.66 -5.21
N GLY A 355 -11.94 19.67 -4.98
CA GLY A 355 -11.08 20.82 -5.18
C GLY A 355 -9.97 20.53 -6.17
N THR A 356 -9.60 21.56 -6.89
CA THR A 356 -8.37 21.68 -7.67
C THR A 356 -7.50 22.73 -7.00
N GLY A 357 -6.27 22.91 -7.36
CA GLY A 357 -5.49 23.95 -6.70
C GLY A 357 -3.99 23.75 -6.71
N ARG A 358 -3.50 22.96 -7.64
CA ARG A 358 -2.07 22.80 -7.84
C ARG A 358 -1.58 23.79 -8.89
N LYS A 359 -0.55 24.57 -8.56
CA LYS A 359 0.05 25.56 -9.46
C LYS A 359 1.38 25.09 -10.09
N GLY A 360 1.59 23.80 -10.27
CA GLY A 360 2.86 23.31 -10.81
C GLY A 360 2.69 22.43 -12.03
N VAL A 361 3.60 22.53 -12.99
CA VAL A 361 3.71 21.63 -14.13
C VAL A 361 4.66 20.48 -13.78
N ILE A 362 4.23 19.24 -13.98
CA ILE A 362 5.09 18.06 -13.81
C ILE A 362 5.32 17.42 -15.17
N ASN A 363 6.59 17.36 -15.56
CA ASN A 363 7.07 16.59 -16.70
C ASN A 363 7.15 15.12 -16.27
N PHE A 364 6.22 14.31 -16.75
CA PHE A 364 6.06 12.93 -16.35
C PHE A 364 6.50 11.98 -17.46
N SER A 365 7.24 10.92 -17.10
CA SER A 365 7.67 9.89 -18.03
C SER A 365 7.50 8.49 -17.43
N ILE A 366 6.97 7.55 -18.23
CA ILE A 366 6.93 6.12 -17.90
C ILE A 366 8.05 5.43 -18.68
N ILE A 367 8.94 4.73 -17.97
CA ILE A 367 10.13 4.11 -18.54
C ILE A 367 10.15 2.61 -18.20
N TYR A 368 10.32 1.79 -19.24
CA TYR A 368 10.49 0.35 -19.13
C TYR A 368 11.94 -0.05 -19.40
N PRO A 369 12.61 -0.78 -18.49
CA PRO A 369 14.00 -1.21 -18.66
C PRO A 369 14.09 -2.40 -19.61
N SER A 370 14.19 -2.18 -20.92
CA SER A 370 14.19 -3.26 -21.93
C SER A 370 15.48 -4.08 -21.93
N LEU A 371 16.63 -3.44 -21.78
CA LEU A 371 17.95 -4.06 -21.92
C LEU A 371 18.77 -4.04 -20.64
N ARG A 372 18.15 -3.74 -19.51
CA ARG A 372 18.80 -3.71 -18.18
C ARG A 372 17.77 -3.97 -17.06
N SER A 373 18.24 -4.16 -15.84
CA SER A 373 17.35 -4.31 -14.68
C SER A 373 16.73 -2.97 -14.27
N ASN A 374 15.55 -3.01 -13.63
CA ASN A 374 14.91 -1.82 -13.04
C ASN A 374 15.85 -1.12 -12.03
N ARG A 375 16.63 -1.89 -11.25
CA ARG A 375 17.63 -1.31 -10.33
C ARG A 375 18.67 -0.48 -11.08
N SER A 376 19.21 -1.00 -12.16
CA SER A 376 20.19 -0.30 -13.00
C SER A 376 19.59 0.97 -13.62
N LEU A 377 18.37 0.91 -14.14
CA LEU A 377 17.64 2.07 -14.62
C LEU A 377 17.52 3.15 -13.55
N ARG A 378 17.08 2.78 -12.37
CA ARG A 378 16.86 3.74 -11.26
C ARG A 378 18.15 4.37 -10.77
N LEU A 379 19.25 3.61 -10.68
CA LEU A 379 20.58 4.16 -10.36
C LEU A 379 21.06 5.17 -11.39
N ASP A 380 20.84 4.91 -12.67
CA ASP A 380 21.22 5.84 -13.75
C ASP A 380 20.34 7.10 -13.72
N LEU A 381 19.04 6.97 -13.49
CA LEU A 381 18.14 8.10 -13.28
C LEU A 381 18.58 8.97 -12.09
N ILE A 382 18.84 8.34 -10.93
CA ILE A 382 19.35 9.05 -9.75
C ILE A 382 20.61 9.82 -10.10
N ARG A 383 21.59 9.17 -10.75
CA ARG A 383 22.87 9.80 -11.15
C ARG A 383 22.69 10.98 -12.09
N LYS A 384 21.75 10.89 -13.05
CA LYS A 384 21.50 11.94 -14.03
C LYS A 384 20.73 13.11 -13.43
N VAL A 385 19.67 12.80 -12.69
CA VAL A 385 18.70 13.78 -12.17
C VAL A 385 19.30 14.57 -11.00
N SER A 386 19.95 13.89 -10.05
CA SER A 386 20.47 14.52 -8.82
C SER A 386 21.63 15.51 -9.05
N LYS A 387 22.18 15.58 -10.26
CA LYS A 387 23.20 16.59 -10.60
C LYS A 387 22.69 18.02 -10.55
N LYS A 388 21.40 18.23 -10.86
CA LYS A 388 20.77 19.55 -10.96
C LYS A 388 19.49 19.67 -10.12
N HIS A 389 18.90 18.54 -9.67
CA HIS A 389 17.58 18.50 -9.08
C HIS A 389 17.57 17.73 -7.77
N LYS A 390 16.98 18.32 -6.76
CA LYS A 390 16.72 17.69 -5.49
C LYS A 390 15.69 16.57 -5.65
N THR A 391 16.10 15.32 -5.41
CA THR A 391 15.38 14.15 -5.87
C THR A 391 14.86 13.29 -4.74
N LEU A 392 13.58 12.94 -4.81
CA LEU A 392 12.95 11.96 -3.91
C LEU A 392 12.74 10.63 -4.68
N VAL A 393 13.23 9.53 -4.11
CA VAL A 393 13.16 8.21 -4.75
C VAL A 393 12.29 7.29 -3.92
N PHE A 394 11.18 6.80 -4.47
CA PHE A 394 10.29 5.88 -3.78
C PHE A 394 10.56 4.43 -4.16
N SER A 395 10.65 3.57 -3.16
CA SER A 395 10.81 2.12 -3.29
C SER A 395 9.69 1.40 -2.52
N ASN A 396 9.22 0.26 -3.05
CA ASN A 396 8.13 -0.50 -2.44
C ASN A 396 8.60 -1.40 -1.28
N SER A 397 9.91 -1.58 -1.09
CA SER A 397 10.48 -2.36 0.02
C SER A 397 11.63 -1.63 0.72
N HIS A 398 11.84 -1.94 2.00
CA HIS A 398 12.93 -1.42 2.80
C HIS A 398 14.30 -1.76 2.20
N ILE A 399 14.47 -3.01 1.76
CA ILE A 399 15.70 -3.51 1.15
C ILE A 399 16.02 -2.74 -0.12
N SER A 400 15.02 -2.54 -0.99
CA SER A 400 15.22 -1.78 -2.23
C SER A 400 15.63 -0.34 -1.97
N ALA A 401 15.03 0.32 -0.97
CA ALA A 401 15.39 1.69 -0.60
C ALA A 401 16.84 1.80 -0.09
N GLU A 402 17.27 0.87 0.74
CA GLU A 402 18.63 0.84 1.30
C GLU A 402 19.69 0.47 0.25
N LEU A 403 19.42 -0.54 -0.60
CA LEU A 403 20.34 -0.94 -1.66
C LEU A 403 20.55 0.16 -2.71
N LEU A 404 19.48 0.88 -3.07
CA LEU A 404 19.61 2.04 -3.96
C LEU A 404 20.47 3.15 -3.33
N ALA A 405 20.24 3.43 -2.05
CA ALA A 405 21.03 4.44 -1.34
C ALA A 405 22.49 4.02 -1.22
N PHE A 406 22.75 2.77 -0.84
CA PHE A 406 24.09 2.21 -0.73
C PHE A 406 24.85 2.31 -2.06
N ASN A 407 24.24 1.82 -3.15
CA ASN A 407 24.88 1.84 -4.47
C ASN A 407 25.06 3.27 -5.01
N SER A 408 24.11 4.17 -4.76
CA SER A 408 24.21 5.57 -5.16
C SER A 408 25.32 6.30 -4.38
N SER A 409 25.49 6.01 -3.08
CA SER A 409 26.57 6.62 -2.28
C SER A 409 27.97 6.21 -2.77
N ARG A 410 28.14 4.98 -3.25
CA ARG A 410 29.39 4.51 -3.88
C ARG A 410 29.71 5.25 -5.20
N LEU A 411 28.69 5.79 -5.86
CA LEU A 411 28.84 6.66 -7.05
C LEU A 411 29.09 8.13 -6.68
N GLY A 412 29.32 8.44 -5.40
CA GLY A 412 29.58 9.78 -4.91
C GLY A 412 28.36 10.67 -4.74
N ILE A 413 27.14 10.11 -4.79
CA ILE A 413 25.89 10.87 -4.62
C ILE A 413 25.57 11.04 -3.15
N LYS A 414 25.23 12.24 -2.72
CA LYS A 414 24.80 12.54 -1.34
C LYS A 414 23.37 12.10 -1.12
N ILE A 415 23.19 10.86 -0.70
CA ILE A 415 21.88 10.21 -0.55
C ILE A 415 21.66 9.75 0.88
N GLY A 416 20.43 9.91 1.37
CA GLY A 416 19.98 9.37 2.66
C GLY A 416 18.83 8.37 2.48
N VAL A 417 18.49 7.66 3.55
CA VAL A 417 17.36 6.71 3.59
C VAL A 417 16.32 7.14 4.60
N HIS A 418 15.04 7.11 4.19
CA HIS A 418 13.90 7.35 5.06
C HIS A 418 12.88 6.21 4.94
N ARG A 419 12.71 5.43 6.01
CA ARG A 419 11.79 4.28 6.01
C ARG A 419 11.20 3.99 7.40
N ALA A 420 10.12 3.25 7.44
CA ALA A 420 9.62 2.66 8.67
C ALA A 420 10.69 1.74 9.31
N GLY A 421 10.67 1.64 10.64
CA GLY A 421 11.66 0.84 11.40
C GLY A 421 12.97 1.56 11.70
N LEU A 422 13.26 2.73 11.11
CA LEU A 422 14.34 3.61 11.60
C LEU A 422 13.90 4.36 12.86
N LEU A 423 14.84 4.57 13.78
CA LEU A 423 14.58 5.37 14.97
C LEU A 423 14.05 6.77 14.60
N PRO A 424 13.08 7.33 15.34
CA PRO A 424 12.51 8.65 15.04
C PRO A 424 13.55 9.76 14.92
N LYS A 425 14.59 9.73 15.78
CA LYS A 425 15.72 10.69 15.72
C LYS A 425 16.48 10.60 14.39
N VAL A 426 16.73 9.39 13.88
CA VAL A 426 17.44 9.19 12.62
C VAL A 426 16.61 9.70 11.44
N ARG A 427 15.30 9.40 11.42
CA ARG A 427 14.37 9.92 10.38
C ARG A 427 14.39 11.45 10.35
N LYS A 428 14.28 12.11 11.50
CA LYS A 428 14.32 13.57 11.61
C LYS A 428 15.66 14.17 11.14
N ILE A 429 16.79 13.49 11.40
CA ILE A 429 18.09 13.92 10.89
C ILE A 429 18.11 13.85 9.36
N MET A 430 17.59 12.78 8.75
CA MET A 430 17.52 12.63 7.29
C MET A 430 16.62 13.69 6.66
N GLU A 431 15.42 13.94 7.22
CA GLU A 431 14.51 14.99 6.79
C GLU A 431 15.18 16.37 6.81
N ASN A 432 15.81 16.73 7.94
CA ASN A 432 16.50 18.01 8.08
C ASN A 432 17.71 18.15 7.15
N SER A 433 18.48 17.07 6.96
CA SER A 433 19.64 17.07 6.05
C SER A 433 19.20 17.21 4.59
N PHE A 434 18.09 16.61 4.21
CA PHE A 434 17.52 16.79 2.89
C PHE A 434 16.93 18.18 2.72
N ARG A 435 16.17 18.69 3.70
CA ARG A 435 15.62 20.06 3.68
C ARG A 435 16.70 21.12 3.53
N SER A 436 17.80 20.99 4.27
CA SER A 436 18.93 21.94 4.24
C SER A 436 19.86 21.81 3.03
N GLY A 437 19.63 20.87 2.09
CA GLY A 437 20.48 20.65 0.94
C GLY A 437 21.80 19.94 1.24
N LYS A 438 21.98 19.34 2.43
CA LYS A 438 23.12 18.47 2.73
C LYS A 438 23.04 17.14 2.00
N LEU A 439 21.84 16.71 1.64
CA LEU A 439 21.55 15.55 0.81
C LEU A 439 20.88 16.03 -0.49
N ASP A 440 21.33 15.50 -1.61
CA ASP A 440 20.78 15.77 -2.94
C ASP A 440 19.61 14.81 -3.24
N VAL A 441 19.66 13.62 -2.63
CA VAL A 441 18.68 12.54 -2.83
C VAL A 441 18.21 11.97 -1.49
N LEU A 442 16.90 11.66 -1.42
CA LEU A 442 16.33 10.91 -0.31
C LEU A 442 15.61 9.67 -0.84
N SER A 443 16.15 8.47 -0.55
CA SER A 443 15.53 7.20 -0.87
C SER A 443 14.51 6.84 0.21
N SER A 444 13.25 6.64 -0.17
CA SER A 444 12.16 6.44 0.77
C SER A 444 11.29 5.23 0.43
N THR A 445 10.69 4.66 1.46
CA THR A 445 9.49 3.82 1.34
C THR A 445 8.23 4.71 1.39
N PRO A 446 6.99 4.17 1.34
CA PRO A 446 5.76 4.98 1.42
C PRO A 446 5.63 5.95 2.60
N THR A 447 6.56 5.93 3.56
CA THR A 447 6.56 6.83 4.72
C THR A 447 6.56 8.32 4.38
N LEU A 448 7.02 8.71 3.19
CA LEU A 448 6.99 10.09 2.70
C LEU A 448 5.89 10.34 1.66
N GLU A 449 5.01 9.41 1.39
CA GLU A 449 3.79 9.63 0.59
C GLU A 449 2.82 10.57 1.32
N LEU A 450 2.72 10.41 2.65
CA LEU A 450 1.85 11.23 3.51
C LEU A 450 2.50 12.58 3.83
N GLY A 451 1.70 13.60 3.96
CA GLY A 451 1.90 15.05 4.04
C GLY A 451 3.06 15.65 4.85
N ILE A 452 4.11 14.93 5.20
CA ILE A 452 5.27 15.45 5.94
C ILE A 452 6.01 16.49 5.10
N ASP A 453 6.30 17.64 5.67
CA ASP A 453 7.09 18.67 5.01
C ASP A 453 8.59 18.33 5.02
N ILE A 454 9.12 18.01 3.86
CA ILE A 454 10.55 17.72 3.60
C ILE A 454 11.24 18.84 2.81
N GLY A 455 10.56 19.98 2.63
CA GLY A 455 11.03 21.08 1.79
C GLY A 455 10.74 20.87 0.31
N ASP A 456 11.26 21.77 -0.51
CA ASP A 456 11.04 21.72 -1.95
C ASP A 456 11.78 20.54 -2.59
N VAL A 457 11.09 19.84 -3.45
CA VAL A 457 11.58 18.69 -4.21
C VAL A 457 11.36 19.00 -5.70
N ASP A 458 12.40 18.85 -6.50
CA ASP A 458 12.33 19.15 -7.94
C ASP A 458 11.93 17.92 -8.73
N SER A 459 12.32 16.72 -8.27
CA SER A 459 12.10 15.50 -9.02
C SER A 459 11.70 14.30 -8.13
N VAL A 460 10.87 13.42 -8.70
CA VAL A 460 10.42 12.17 -8.09
C VAL A 460 10.73 11.00 -9.01
N ILE A 461 11.39 9.96 -8.48
CA ILE A 461 11.58 8.67 -9.15
C ILE A 461 10.76 7.64 -8.38
N SER A 462 9.83 6.95 -9.04
CA SER A 462 8.91 6.00 -8.41
C SER A 462 8.90 4.65 -9.12
N ASN A 463 8.81 3.56 -8.35
CA ASN A 463 8.33 2.29 -8.87
C ASN A 463 6.86 2.41 -9.24
N LEU A 464 6.37 1.43 -10.02
CA LEU A 464 4.95 1.27 -10.33
C LEU A 464 4.13 1.15 -9.03
N VAL A 465 3.10 1.97 -8.94
CA VAL A 465 2.06 2.01 -7.89
C VAL A 465 0.77 2.50 -8.51
N PRO A 466 -0.40 2.28 -7.88
CA PRO A 466 -1.65 2.87 -8.34
C PRO A 466 -1.56 4.38 -8.55
N ILE A 467 -2.28 4.89 -9.56
CA ILE A 467 -2.17 6.31 -9.97
C ILE A 467 -2.46 7.28 -8.82
N ASN A 468 -3.43 6.99 -7.95
CA ASN A 468 -3.74 7.84 -6.80
C ASN A 468 -2.55 7.95 -5.81
N ARG A 469 -1.80 6.88 -5.59
CA ARG A 469 -0.56 6.91 -4.79
C ARG A 469 0.56 7.64 -5.51
N LEU A 470 0.68 7.44 -6.83
CA LEU A 470 1.64 8.22 -7.63
C LEU A 470 1.35 9.71 -7.50
N LEU A 471 0.11 10.17 -7.64
CA LEU A 471 -0.26 11.58 -7.49
C LEU A 471 0.12 12.15 -6.11
N GLN A 472 0.04 11.36 -5.05
CA GLN A 472 0.52 11.75 -3.71
C GLN A 472 2.05 11.91 -3.66
N ARG A 473 2.80 10.99 -4.31
CA ARG A 473 4.27 11.10 -4.46
C ARG A 473 4.64 12.34 -5.26
N LEU A 474 3.96 12.59 -6.37
CA LEU A 474 4.14 13.76 -7.22
C LEU A 474 3.78 15.06 -6.50
N GLY A 475 2.81 15.01 -5.58
CA GLY A 475 2.48 16.12 -4.69
C GLY A 475 3.63 16.61 -3.80
N ARG A 476 4.77 15.95 -3.82
CA ARG A 476 6.01 16.40 -3.16
C ARG A 476 6.85 17.30 -4.07
N ALA A 477 6.74 17.14 -5.39
CA ALA A 477 7.46 17.97 -6.38
C ALA A 477 6.62 19.17 -6.83
N ALA A 478 7.28 20.20 -7.31
CA ALA A 478 6.67 21.40 -7.92
C ALA A 478 5.64 22.14 -7.00
N ARG A 479 5.89 22.20 -5.67
CA ARG A 479 4.96 22.82 -4.72
C ARG A 479 4.74 24.33 -4.93
N SER A 480 5.78 25.03 -5.34
CA SER A 480 5.81 26.50 -5.39
C SER A 480 5.49 27.08 -6.77
N GLY A 481 4.77 26.35 -7.64
CA GLY A 481 4.49 26.80 -9.01
C GLY A 481 5.68 26.62 -9.97
N GLN A 482 6.72 25.92 -9.55
CA GLN A 482 7.88 25.58 -10.37
C GLN A 482 7.60 24.35 -11.25
N GLU A 483 8.44 24.16 -12.26
CA GLU A 483 8.44 22.94 -13.08
C GLU A 483 9.10 21.80 -12.32
N GLY A 484 8.44 20.65 -12.27
CA GLY A 484 8.93 19.44 -11.62
C GLY A 484 9.09 18.27 -12.60
N PHE A 485 9.84 17.25 -12.19
CA PHE A 485 10.11 16.06 -12.99
C PHE A 485 9.67 14.79 -12.27
N ALA A 486 9.08 13.87 -13.02
CA ALA A 486 8.61 12.60 -12.46
C ALA A 486 8.90 11.44 -13.40
N PHE A 487 9.51 10.39 -12.84
CA PHE A 487 9.89 9.19 -13.57
C PHE A 487 9.25 7.97 -12.91
N LEU A 488 8.30 7.33 -13.60
CA LEU A 488 7.73 6.06 -13.21
C LEU A 488 8.51 4.93 -13.89
N THR A 489 9.11 4.06 -13.09
CA THR A 489 9.87 2.93 -13.61
C THR A 489 9.05 1.64 -13.51
N LEU A 490 8.85 0.98 -14.65
CA LEU A 490 8.19 -0.32 -14.72
C LEU A 490 9.14 -1.45 -14.33
N GLY A 491 8.57 -2.59 -13.93
CA GLY A 491 9.30 -3.80 -13.54
C GLY A 491 9.30 -4.90 -14.61
N ASN A 492 9.77 -6.08 -14.20
CA ASN A 492 9.71 -7.31 -15.00
C ASN A 492 8.62 -8.23 -14.41
N ASP A 493 7.37 -7.77 -14.46
CA ASP A 493 6.18 -8.40 -13.89
C ASP A 493 4.99 -8.24 -14.84
N PRO A 494 3.91 -9.03 -14.70
CA PRO A 494 2.78 -9.03 -15.62
C PRO A 494 2.10 -7.67 -15.78
N ILE A 495 1.89 -6.94 -14.68
CA ILE A 495 1.22 -5.63 -14.74
C ILE A 495 2.11 -4.53 -15.36
N SER A 496 3.42 -4.60 -15.15
CA SER A 496 4.38 -3.71 -15.82
C SER A 496 4.39 -3.95 -17.33
N GLN A 497 4.30 -5.21 -17.78
CA GLN A 497 4.18 -5.56 -19.20
C GLN A 497 2.86 -5.03 -19.78
N TYR A 498 1.77 -5.10 -19.02
CA TYR A 498 0.49 -4.56 -19.44
C TYR A 498 0.58 -3.05 -19.72
N TYR A 499 1.06 -2.26 -18.77
CA TYR A 499 1.15 -0.80 -18.93
C TYR A 499 2.23 -0.37 -19.91
N LYS A 500 3.21 -1.22 -20.21
CA LYS A 500 4.12 -0.97 -21.32
C LYS A 500 3.38 -0.90 -22.65
N ASN A 501 2.38 -1.78 -22.84
CA ASN A 501 1.58 -1.87 -24.07
C ASN A 501 0.34 -0.97 -24.04
N HIS A 502 -0.23 -0.71 -22.85
CA HIS A 502 -1.46 0.04 -22.62
C HIS A 502 -1.25 1.17 -21.59
N PRO A 503 -0.40 2.17 -21.87
CA PRO A 503 -0.07 3.22 -20.90
C PRO A 503 -1.26 4.11 -20.51
N GLU A 504 -2.26 4.27 -21.37
CA GLU A 504 -3.46 5.07 -21.08
C GLU A 504 -4.29 4.47 -19.94
N ASP A 505 -4.37 3.16 -19.86
CA ASP A 505 -5.14 2.47 -18.80
C ASP A 505 -4.56 2.75 -17.42
N TYR A 506 -3.25 3.04 -17.31
CA TYR A 506 -2.61 3.40 -16.05
C TYR A 506 -3.22 4.64 -15.41
N PHE A 507 -3.62 5.63 -16.22
CA PHE A 507 -4.19 6.88 -15.72
C PHE A 507 -5.66 6.76 -15.32
N CYS A 508 -6.30 5.64 -15.69
CA CYS A 508 -7.68 5.31 -15.33
C CYS A 508 -7.75 4.31 -14.16
N ASP A 509 -6.64 3.66 -13.82
CA ASP A 509 -6.59 2.61 -12.81
C ASP A 509 -6.33 3.18 -11.42
N TYR A 510 -7.41 3.49 -10.73
CA TYR A 510 -7.38 3.94 -9.34
C TYR A 510 -7.51 2.78 -8.37
N GLU A 511 -6.72 2.83 -7.30
CA GLU A 511 -6.95 2.01 -6.12
C GLU A 511 -8.23 2.47 -5.40
N TYR A 512 -9.16 1.55 -5.19
CA TYR A 512 -10.40 1.80 -4.49
C TYR A 512 -10.29 1.31 -3.05
N PRO A 513 -10.23 2.18 -2.05
CA PRO A 513 -10.25 1.75 -0.66
C PRO A 513 -11.57 1.05 -0.34
N TYR A 514 -11.48 0.03 0.48
CA TYR A 514 -12.60 -0.80 0.90
C TYR A 514 -12.52 -1.07 2.41
N ILE A 515 -13.65 -1.21 3.07
CA ILE A 515 -13.75 -1.68 4.45
C ILE A 515 -14.75 -2.83 4.55
N ASP A 516 -14.55 -3.70 5.51
CA ASP A 516 -15.47 -4.78 5.86
C ASP A 516 -15.76 -4.78 7.37
N PRO A 517 -16.71 -3.96 7.84
CA PRO A 517 -17.10 -3.95 9.25
C PRO A 517 -17.72 -5.27 9.72
N HIS A 518 -18.23 -6.08 8.79
CA HIS A 518 -18.80 -7.40 9.07
C HIS A 518 -17.78 -8.54 9.03
N ASN A 519 -16.49 -8.22 9.04
CA ASN A 519 -15.45 -9.21 9.33
C ASN A 519 -15.70 -9.79 10.73
N PRO A 520 -15.93 -11.10 10.87
CA PRO A 520 -16.37 -11.69 12.16
C PRO A 520 -15.41 -11.40 13.31
N ILE A 521 -14.09 -11.40 13.03
CA ILE A 521 -13.05 -11.16 14.04
C ILE A 521 -13.07 -9.71 14.50
N ILE A 522 -13.17 -8.78 13.56
CA ILE A 522 -13.21 -7.35 13.86
C ILE A 522 -14.51 -7.02 14.62
N GLU A 523 -15.62 -7.48 14.09
CA GLU A 523 -16.94 -7.22 14.68
C GLU A 523 -17.01 -7.72 16.12
N GLU A 524 -16.62 -8.98 16.39
CA GLU A 524 -16.62 -9.55 17.73
C GLU A 524 -15.72 -8.77 18.71
N ASN A 525 -14.47 -8.51 18.32
CA ASN A 525 -13.55 -7.78 19.19
C ASN A 525 -13.99 -6.34 19.45
N GLN A 526 -14.55 -5.67 18.45
CA GLN A 526 -15.02 -4.30 18.61
C GLN A 526 -16.34 -4.23 19.39
N ILE A 527 -17.26 -5.19 19.25
CA ILE A 527 -18.46 -5.28 20.08
C ILE A 527 -18.06 -5.59 21.53
N LEU A 528 -17.09 -6.48 21.74
CA LEU A 528 -16.54 -6.75 23.07
C LEU A 528 -15.94 -5.47 23.69
N ALA A 529 -15.18 -4.68 22.91
CA ALA A 529 -14.66 -3.38 23.33
C ALA A 529 -15.80 -2.38 23.61
N MET A 530 -16.86 -2.33 22.79
CA MET A 530 -18.06 -1.51 23.02
C MET A 530 -18.74 -1.85 24.36
N CYS A 531 -18.88 -3.15 24.66
CA CYS A 531 -19.40 -3.62 25.96
C CYS A 531 -18.49 -3.21 27.11
N SER A 532 -17.15 -3.20 26.89
CA SER A 532 -16.19 -2.75 27.89
C SER A 532 -16.31 -1.24 28.13
N ASP A 533 -16.38 -0.41 27.09
CA ASP A 533 -16.48 1.05 27.22
C ASP A 533 -17.74 1.46 27.99
N ARG A 534 -18.89 0.94 27.54
CA ARG A 534 -20.20 1.15 28.16
C ARG A 534 -21.10 -0.05 27.84
N PRO A 535 -21.76 -0.68 28.84
CA PRO A 535 -22.66 -1.80 28.62
C PRO A 535 -23.65 -1.54 27.47
N ILE A 536 -23.89 -2.55 26.63
CA ILE A 536 -24.81 -2.50 25.48
C ILE A 536 -26.19 -2.91 25.98
N SER A 537 -27.22 -2.09 25.76
CA SER A 537 -28.61 -2.46 26.11
C SER A 537 -29.16 -3.50 25.14
N SER A 538 -30.18 -4.26 25.59
CA SER A 538 -30.87 -5.24 24.73
C SER A 538 -31.52 -4.59 23.49
N SER A 539 -31.91 -3.31 23.58
CA SER A 539 -32.45 -2.58 22.43
C SER A 539 -31.37 -2.23 21.41
N GLU A 540 -30.17 -1.85 21.88
CA GLU A 540 -29.00 -1.54 21.04
C GLU A 540 -28.42 -2.81 20.39
N SER A 541 -28.50 -3.95 21.08
CA SER A 541 -27.96 -5.25 20.65
C SER A 541 -28.64 -5.85 19.41
N LYS A 542 -29.88 -5.44 19.09
CA LYS A 542 -30.64 -5.99 17.96
C LYS A 542 -29.91 -5.92 16.63
N LYS A 543 -29.11 -4.87 16.38
CA LYS A 543 -28.32 -4.70 15.18
C LYS A 543 -27.04 -5.54 15.13
N MET A 544 -26.63 -6.14 16.26
CA MET A 544 -25.37 -6.87 16.46
C MET A 544 -25.64 -8.30 16.95
N SER A 545 -26.82 -8.83 16.68
CA SER A 545 -27.37 -10.02 17.37
C SER A 545 -26.50 -11.26 17.24
N GLU A 546 -25.92 -11.52 16.07
CA GLU A 546 -25.12 -12.73 15.85
C GLU A 546 -23.77 -12.68 16.57
N ALA A 547 -23.05 -11.57 16.49
CA ALA A 547 -21.79 -11.41 17.20
C ALA A 547 -21.99 -11.45 18.74
N ILE A 548 -23.08 -10.84 19.24
CA ILE A 548 -23.43 -10.90 20.66
C ILE A 548 -23.75 -12.34 21.09
N LYS A 549 -24.48 -13.10 20.27
CA LYS A 549 -24.76 -14.52 20.57
C LYS A 549 -23.47 -15.35 20.68
N ARG A 550 -22.52 -15.14 19.76
CA ARG A 550 -21.21 -15.80 19.79
C ARG A 550 -20.43 -15.43 21.05
N LEU A 551 -20.36 -14.14 21.39
CA LEU A 551 -19.65 -13.65 22.56
C LEU A 551 -20.27 -14.15 23.88
N VAL A 552 -21.58 -14.29 23.95
CA VAL A 552 -22.28 -14.92 25.11
C VAL A 552 -21.95 -16.42 25.19
N LYS A 553 -21.97 -17.14 24.04
CA LYS A 553 -21.65 -18.57 23.99
C LYS A 553 -20.18 -18.83 24.42
N GLU A 554 -19.26 -17.97 24.08
CA GLU A 554 -17.84 -18.02 24.50
C GLU A 554 -17.67 -17.60 25.98
N GLY A 555 -18.71 -17.11 26.64
CA GLY A 555 -18.65 -16.62 28.00
C GLY A 555 -17.83 -15.36 28.18
N LEU A 556 -17.68 -14.53 27.13
CA LEU A 556 -16.95 -13.28 27.16
C LEU A 556 -17.80 -12.09 27.59
N ILE A 557 -19.11 -12.12 27.32
CA ILE A 557 -20.07 -11.16 27.82
C ILE A 557 -21.23 -11.87 28.55
N VAL A 558 -21.82 -11.17 29.49
CA VAL A 558 -22.96 -11.65 30.24
C VAL A 558 -24.09 -10.63 30.22
N LEU A 559 -25.33 -11.10 30.12
CA LEU A 559 -26.51 -10.24 30.25
C LEU A 559 -26.83 -10.02 31.74
N LYS A 560 -26.76 -8.76 32.18
CA LYS A 560 -27.12 -8.36 33.55
C LYS A 560 -27.95 -7.06 33.49
N ASP A 561 -29.07 -7.04 34.17
CA ASP A 561 -29.99 -5.87 34.22
C ASP A 561 -30.31 -5.30 32.83
N ASP A 562 -30.69 -6.15 31.86
CA ASP A 562 -31.01 -5.82 30.49
C ASP A 562 -29.84 -5.18 29.71
N ARG A 563 -28.57 -5.43 30.14
CA ARG A 563 -27.36 -4.92 29.52
C ARG A 563 -26.29 -6.00 29.42
N TYR A 564 -25.61 -6.05 28.27
CA TYR A 564 -24.44 -6.89 28.06
C TYR A 564 -23.19 -6.23 28.64
N THR A 565 -22.51 -6.95 29.54
CA THR A 565 -21.29 -6.51 30.24
C THR A 565 -20.14 -7.49 30.03
N THR A 566 -18.90 -6.98 30.07
CA THR A 566 -17.68 -7.78 29.97
C THR A 566 -17.29 -8.41 31.32
N ASN A 567 -16.41 -9.42 31.28
CA ASN A 567 -15.78 -10.04 32.43
C ASN A 567 -14.25 -10.04 32.34
N SER A 568 -13.57 -10.71 33.27
CA SER A 568 -12.09 -10.75 33.29
C SER A 568 -11.47 -11.42 32.06
N LYS A 569 -12.11 -12.44 31.47
CA LYS A 569 -11.67 -13.11 30.25
C LYS A 569 -11.68 -12.15 29.06
N SER A 570 -12.69 -11.29 28.99
CA SER A 570 -12.80 -10.25 27.95
C SER A 570 -11.63 -9.28 27.93
N PHE A 571 -11.18 -8.87 29.11
CA PHE A 571 -10.04 -7.97 29.25
C PHE A 571 -8.75 -8.59 28.68
N LEU A 572 -8.51 -9.88 28.96
CA LEU A 572 -7.34 -10.59 28.41
C LEU A 572 -7.39 -10.68 26.87
N LYS A 573 -8.57 -10.99 26.29
CA LYS A 573 -8.74 -11.04 24.82
C LYS A 573 -8.47 -9.66 24.19
N LEU A 574 -9.00 -8.60 24.78
CA LEU A 574 -8.87 -7.23 24.25
C LEU A 574 -7.47 -6.63 24.41
N LYS A 575 -6.73 -7.00 25.47
CA LYS A 575 -5.37 -6.49 25.71
C LYS A 575 -4.40 -6.79 24.58
N ASN A 576 -4.59 -7.93 23.92
CA ASN A 576 -3.72 -8.42 22.85
C ASN A 576 -4.31 -8.15 21.45
N TYR A 577 -5.41 -7.40 21.36
CA TYR A 577 -6.06 -7.10 20.09
C TYR A 577 -5.43 -5.91 19.39
N SER A 578 -4.93 -6.14 18.16
CA SER A 578 -4.39 -5.10 17.28
C SER A 578 -5.46 -4.62 16.30
N ILE A 579 -5.62 -3.29 16.19
CA ILE A 579 -6.54 -2.71 15.19
C ILE A 579 -5.94 -2.63 13.78
N ARG A 580 -4.65 -2.97 13.62
CA ARG A 580 -3.94 -2.91 12.34
C ARG A 580 -3.77 -4.28 11.66
N GLY A 581 -4.12 -5.36 12.35
CA GLY A 581 -4.07 -6.72 11.84
C GLY A 581 -5.00 -7.64 12.60
N THR A 582 -5.44 -8.71 11.97
CA THR A 582 -6.36 -9.69 12.56
C THR A 582 -5.68 -10.96 13.06
N GLY A 583 -4.38 -11.15 12.74
CA GLY A 583 -3.61 -12.31 13.14
C GLY A 583 -2.83 -12.10 14.43
N LYS A 584 -2.51 -13.23 15.10
CA LYS A 584 -1.64 -13.24 16.27
C LYS A 584 -0.25 -12.73 15.88
N GLU A 585 0.32 -11.84 16.69
CA GLU A 585 1.70 -11.37 16.52
C GLU A 585 2.68 -12.42 17.05
N ILE A 586 3.71 -12.70 16.27
CA ILE A 586 4.83 -13.58 16.61
C ILE A 586 6.04 -12.69 16.86
N ASP A 587 6.56 -12.73 18.08
CA ASP A 587 7.75 -11.96 18.44
C ASP A 587 9.00 -12.56 17.80
N ILE A 588 9.89 -11.71 17.31
CA ILE A 588 11.20 -12.09 16.78
C ILE A 588 12.24 -11.71 17.82
N ILE A 589 12.93 -12.73 18.38
CA ILE A 589 13.81 -12.59 19.52
C ILE A 589 15.26 -12.79 19.05
N PHE A 590 16.10 -11.79 19.30
CA PHE A 590 17.56 -11.86 19.12
C PHE A 590 18.26 -11.51 20.42
N ASP A 591 19.15 -12.36 20.90
CA ASP A 591 19.91 -12.18 22.15
C ASP A 591 18.99 -11.82 23.35
N GLY A 592 17.89 -12.57 23.48
CA GLY A 592 16.90 -12.41 24.55
C GLY A 592 16.05 -11.14 24.47
N LYS A 593 16.15 -10.34 23.37
CA LYS A 593 15.39 -9.11 23.18
C LYS A 593 14.49 -9.22 21.97
N VAL A 594 13.28 -8.69 22.07
CA VAL A 594 12.37 -8.55 20.93
C VAL A 594 12.93 -7.48 19.98
N VAL A 595 13.25 -7.89 18.74
CA VAL A 595 13.79 -7.02 17.69
C VAL A 595 12.78 -6.68 16.61
N GLY A 596 11.63 -7.38 16.59
CA GLY A 596 10.53 -7.16 15.67
C GLY A 596 9.39 -8.14 15.93
N TYR A 597 8.36 -8.02 15.13
CA TYR A 597 7.21 -8.94 15.14
C TYR A 597 6.68 -9.18 13.74
N ARG A 598 5.97 -10.30 13.56
CA ARG A 598 5.27 -10.64 12.30
C ARG A 598 3.93 -11.31 12.62
N ASN A 599 2.88 -10.92 11.90
CA ASN A 599 1.55 -11.47 12.12
C ASN A 599 1.32 -12.76 11.35
N LEU A 600 0.51 -13.67 11.92
CA LEU A 600 -0.04 -14.80 11.19
C LEU A 600 -1.05 -14.31 10.11
N PRO A 601 -1.21 -15.01 8.99
CA PRO A 601 -0.54 -16.26 8.63
C PRO A 601 0.86 -16.09 8.02
N TYR A 602 1.31 -14.86 7.74
CA TYR A 602 2.60 -14.59 7.09
C TYR A 602 3.82 -15.03 7.89
N ALA A 603 3.73 -14.99 9.22
CA ALA A 603 4.81 -15.46 10.09
C ALA A 603 5.19 -16.93 9.83
N LEU A 604 4.20 -17.76 9.47
CA LEU A 604 4.43 -19.16 9.14
C LEU A 604 5.35 -19.35 7.92
N GLU A 605 5.19 -18.49 6.92
CA GLU A 605 5.96 -18.53 5.68
C GLU A 605 7.35 -17.87 5.83
N GLU A 606 7.45 -16.85 6.67
CA GLU A 606 8.65 -16.01 6.73
C GLU A 606 9.56 -16.35 7.92
N LEU A 607 9.04 -16.99 8.96
CA LEU A 607 9.76 -17.28 10.21
C LEU A 607 9.88 -18.77 10.53
N HIS A 608 9.64 -19.65 9.54
CA HIS A 608 9.87 -21.08 9.71
C HIS A 608 11.33 -21.37 10.09
N LYS A 609 11.59 -22.54 10.68
CA LYS A 609 12.95 -22.96 11.02
C LYS A 609 13.87 -22.86 9.81
N ASP A 610 15.07 -22.35 10.00
CA ASP A 610 16.12 -22.08 8.97
C ASP A 610 15.77 -20.94 7.98
N ALA A 611 14.65 -20.23 8.14
CA ALA A 611 14.33 -19.09 7.29
C ALA A 611 15.38 -17.98 7.42
N ILE A 612 15.70 -17.33 6.29
CA ILE A 612 16.55 -16.13 6.28
C ILE A 612 15.64 -14.89 6.28
N TYR A 613 15.67 -14.16 7.37
CA TYR A 613 14.80 -13.02 7.59
C TYR A 613 15.59 -11.70 7.68
N PHE A 614 14.97 -10.60 7.25
CA PHE A 614 15.62 -9.28 7.20
C PHE A 614 14.96 -8.31 8.19
N ILE A 615 15.74 -7.74 9.09
CA ILE A 615 15.26 -6.71 10.03
C ILE A 615 16.26 -5.55 10.04
N ALA A 616 15.79 -4.33 9.75
CA ALA A 616 16.60 -3.10 9.85
C ALA A 616 17.96 -3.19 9.14
N GLY A 617 17.96 -3.74 7.90
CA GLY A 617 19.18 -3.89 7.10
C GLY A 617 20.14 -5.01 7.52
N LYS A 618 19.78 -5.77 8.55
CA LYS A 618 20.54 -6.92 9.03
C LYS A 618 19.86 -8.23 8.61
N ARG A 619 20.65 -9.25 8.39
CA ARG A 619 20.17 -10.59 8.05
C ARG A 619 20.20 -11.48 9.28
N TYR A 620 19.13 -12.23 9.44
CA TYR A 620 18.99 -13.20 10.55
C TYR A 620 18.57 -14.54 9.98
N LYS A 621 19.02 -15.61 10.61
CA LYS A 621 18.57 -16.97 10.41
C LYS A 621 17.68 -17.35 11.58
N VAL A 622 16.52 -17.94 11.30
CA VAL A 622 15.61 -18.45 12.33
C VAL A 622 16.13 -19.82 12.82
N ASN A 623 16.46 -19.89 14.11
CA ASN A 623 16.91 -21.13 14.74
C ASN A 623 15.74 -21.95 15.28
N THR A 624 14.77 -21.26 15.90
CA THR A 624 13.61 -21.88 16.53
C THR A 624 12.36 -21.10 16.18
N PHE A 625 11.30 -21.78 15.75
CA PHE A 625 9.97 -21.21 15.58
C PHE A 625 9.00 -22.00 16.47
N ILE A 626 8.33 -21.31 17.38
CA ILE A 626 7.33 -21.89 18.27
C ILE A 626 5.99 -21.23 18.02
N LEU A 627 5.05 -22.02 17.53
CA LEU A 627 3.67 -21.63 17.33
C LEU A 627 2.77 -22.35 18.33
N ASP A 628 2.46 -21.70 19.44
CA ASP A 628 1.44 -22.19 20.36
C ASP A 628 0.22 -21.25 20.34
N ILE A 629 -0.83 -21.68 19.64
CA ILE A 629 -2.06 -20.89 19.48
C ILE A 629 -2.82 -20.76 20.81
N LYS A 630 -2.65 -21.71 21.73
CA LYS A 630 -3.36 -21.77 23.02
C LYS A 630 -2.62 -21.04 24.15
N SER A 631 -1.30 -20.97 24.09
CA SER A 631 -0.48 -20.25 25.05
C SER A 631 -0.12 -18.85 24.55
N GLU A 632 0.23 -17.94 25.47
CA GLU A 632 0.66 -16.58 25.12
C GLU A 632 2.07 -16.52 24.50
N ARG A 633 2.77 -17.68 24.35
CA ARG A 633 4.18 -17.73 23.94
C ARG A 633 4.35 -18.27 22.52
N SER A 634 4.11 -17.41 21.51
CA SER A 634 4.53 -17.72 20.14
C SER A 634 5.64 -16.78 19.74
N PHE A 635 6.80 -17.32 19.33
CA PHE A 635 7.98 -16.52 18.99
C PHE A 635 8.91 -17.25 18.01
N ALA A 636 9.77 -16.47 17.35
CA ALA A 636 10.88 -16.95 16.56
C ALA A 636 12.21 -16.48 17.17
N GLU A 637 13.10 -17.38 17.53
CA GLU A 637 14.47 -17.05 17.92
C GLU A 637 15.36 -17.00 16.70
N VAL A 638 16.13 -15.92 16.59
CA VAL A 638 16.98 -15.68 15.42
C VAL A 638 18.43 -15.43 15.84
N GLU A 639 19.34 -15.83 14.96
CA GLU A 639 20.75 -15.47 15.04
C GLU A 639 21.15 -14.56 13.88
N MET A 640 22.08 -13.62 14.13
CA MET A 640 22.56 -12.73 13.10
C MET A 640 23.54 -13.43 12.20
N ILE A 641 23.34 -13.37 10.88
CA ILE A 641 24.26 -13.93 9.88
C ILE A 641 24.98 -12.80 9.11
N PRO A 642 26.15 -13.09 8.50
CA PRO A 642 26.90 -12.10 7.73
C PRO A 642 26.08 -11.46 6.61
N SER A 643 26.32 -10.19 6.36
CA SER A 643 25.60 -9.43 5.32
C SER A 643 25.87 -9.96 3.90
N ASN A 644 26.99 -10.63 3.68
CA ASN A 644 27.38 -11.26 2.42
C ASN A 644 26.92 -12.73 2.31
N TYR A 645 26.06 -13.22 3.18
CA TYR A 645 25.52 -14.58 3.08
C TYR A 645 24.79 -14.75 1.74
N PRO A 646 25.16 -15.75 0.91
CA PRO A 646 24.78 -15.77 -0.50
C PRO A 646 23.37 -16.30 -0.78
N TYR A 647 22.63 -16.73 0.25
CA TYR A 647 21.33 -17.37 0.09
C TYR A 647 20.21 -16.58 0.74
N TYR A 648 18.98 -16.78 0.24
CA TYR A 648 17.73 -16.46 0.89
C TYR A 648 16.78 -17.65 0.81
N THR A 649 15.78 -17.70 1.66
CA THR A 649 14.81 -18.80 1.70
C THR A 649 13.45 -18.34 1.22
N LYS A 650 12.72 -19.23 0.55
CA LYS A 650 11.31 -19.09 0.20
C LYS A 650 10.55 -20.33 0.65
N ALA A 651 9.52 -20.17 1.47
CA ALA A 651 8.67 -21.25 1.94
C ALA A 651 7.97 -21.97 0.76
N MET A 652 7.79 -23.27 0.91
CA MET A 652 6.92 -24.09 0.07
C MET A 652 5.59 -24.22 0.81
N VAL A 653 4.52 -23.74 0.19
CA VAL A 653 3.22 -23.56 0.84
C VAL A 653 2.15 -24.33 0.04
N GLU A 654 1.34 -25.07 0.77
CA GLU A 654 0.10 -25.66 0.26
C GLU A 654 -1.08 -25.01 0.98
N GLU A 655 -2.14 -24.68 0.24
CA GLU A 655 -3.37 -24.12 0.77
C GLU A 655 -4.57 -24.95 0.33
N ILE A 656 -5.43 -25.29 1.30
CA ILE A 656 -6.64 -26.08 1.05
C ILE A 656 -7.84 -25.25 1.51
N PRO A 657 -8.75 -24.86 0.60
CA PRO A 657 -9.91 -24.06 0.92
C PRO A 657 -11.13 -24.93 1.27
N GLU A 658 -11.92 -24.52 2.25
CA GLU A 658 -13.24 -25.08 2.59
C GLU A 658 -14.27 -23.95 2.56
N ILE A 659 -15.39 -24.12 1.85
CA ILE A 659 -16.47 -23.13 1.84
C ILE A 659 -17.31 -23.29 3.09
N LEU A 660 -17.37 -22.23 3.90
CA LEU A 660 -18.21 -22.18 5.10
C LEU A 660 -19.61 -21.61 4.79
N GLU A 661 -19.68 -20.57 3.95
CA GLU A 661 -20.90 -19.85 3.63
C GLU A 661 -20.77 -19.12 2.28
N ILE A 662 -21.82 -19.12 1.47
CA ILE A 662 -21.91 -18.30 0.27
C ILE A 662 -22.57 -16.98 0.65
N ILE A 663 -21.85 -15.87 0.55
CA ILE A 663 -22.30 -14.53 0.95
C ILE A 663 -23.11 -13.89 -0.19
N GLU A 664 -22.59 -13.97 -1.41
CA GLU A 664 -23.28 -13.48 -2.61
C GLU A 664 -22.81 -14.24 -3.86
N GLN A 665 -23.56 -14.12 -4.94
CA GLN A 665 -23.21 -14.74 -6.21
C GLN A 665 -23.63 -13.87 -7.38
N LYS A 666 -22.88 -13.94 -8.48
CA LYS A 666 -23.22 -13.29 -9.75
C LYS A 666 -22.77 -14.12 -10.94
N ASN A 667 -23.41 -13.89 -12.10
CA ASN A 667 -22.99 -14.51 -13.36
C ASN A 667 -22.19 -13.49 -14.17
N VAL A 668 -21.01 -13.91 -14.62
CA VAL A 668 -20.10 -13.10 -15.43
C VAL A 668 -19.47 -14.01 -16.49
N TYR A 669 -19.47 -13.60 -17.75
CA TYR A 669 -18.89 -14.39 -18.84
C TYR A 669 -19.40 -15.85 -18.92
N GLY A 670 -20.67 -16.07 -18.64
CA GLY A 670 -21.28 -17.40 -18.68
C GLY A 670 -20.90 -18.32 -17.52
N ILE A 671 -20.05 -17.87 -16.59
CA ILE A 671 -19.68 -18.59 -15.39
C ILE A 671 -20.34 -18.00 -14.14
N GLN A 672 -20.49 -18.81 -13.10
CA GLN A 672 -21.00 -18.38 -11.81
C GLN A 672 -19.82 -18.06 -10.88
N LEU A 673 -19.73 -16.80 -10.42
CA LEU A 673 -18.84 -16.38 -9.35
C LEU A 673 -19.59 -16.42 -8.03
N LYS A 674 -19.01 -17.08 -7.01
CA LYS A 674 -19.54 -17.13 -5.64
C LYS A 674 -18.56 -16.45 -4.70
N TYR A 675 -18.99 -15.39 -4.02
CA TYR A 675 -18.22 -14.76 -2.94
C TYR A 675 -18.58 -15.42 -1.63
N CYS A 676 -17.59 -15.93 -0.92
CA CYS A 676 -17.76 -16.89 0.17
C CYS A 676 -16.98 -16.49 1.43
N LEU A 677 -17.46 -16.95 2.57
CA LEU A 677 -16.63 -17.15 3.76
C LEU A 677 -15.91 -18.49 3.60
N LEU A 678 -14.59 -18.46 3.71
CA LEU A 678 -13.70 -19.59 3.46
C LEU A 678 -12.91 -19.93 4.71
N LYS A 679 -12.65 -21.21 4.93
CA LYS A 679 -11.62 -21.68 5.85
C LYS A 679 -10.44 -22.15 5.01
N ILE A 680 -9.26 -21.62 5.28
CA ILE A 680 -8.01 -22.01 4.60
C ILE A 680 -7.15 -22.80 5.57
N LEU A 681 -6.80 -24.01 5.17
CA LEU A 681 -5.75 -24.81 5.81
C LEU A 681 -4.44 -24.52 5.10
N LYS A 682 -3.55 -23.77 5.73
CA LYS A 682 -2.21 -23.45 5.21
C LYS A 682 -1.19 -24.40 5.81
N ARG A 683 -0.38 -25.03 4.95
CA ARG A 683 0.68 -25.96 5.32
C ARG A 683 2.00 -25.49 4.71
N VAL A 684 3.00 -25.29 5.55
CA VAL A 684 4.38 -25.05 5.10
C VAL A 684 5.12 -26.38 5.16
N THR A 685 5.38 -26.95 3.99
CA THR A 685 5.96 -28.29 3.84
C THR A 685 7.49 -28.29 3.79
N GLY A 686 8.09 -27.12 3.61
CA GLY A 686 9.52 -26.96 3.52
C GLY A 686 9.89 -25.58 2.97
N TYR A 687 11.09 -25.44 2.44
CA TYR A 687 11.56 -24.22 1.80
C TYR A 687 12.54 -24.50 0.67
N SER A 688 12.64 -23.56 -0.26
CA SER A 688 13.70 -23.50 -1.26
C SER A 688 14.81 -22.57 -0.79
N ASN A 689 16.04 -23.06 -0.76
CA ASN A 689 17.24 -22.28 -0.47
C ASN A 689 17.81 -21.77 -1.79
N ILE A 690 17.71 -20.45 -2.03
CA ILE A 690 17.96 -19.82 -3.33
C ILE A 690 19.19 -18.95 -3.22
N GLU A 691 20.15 -19.12 -4.12
CA GLU A 691 21.32 -18.26 -4.22
C GLU A 691 20.93 -16.90 -4.81
N ILE A 692 21.43 -15.82 -4.20
CA ILE A 692 21.13 -14.45 -4.64
C ILE A 692 21.61 -14.26 -6.09
N GLY A 693 20.69 -13.88 -6.97
CA GLY A 693 20.97 -13.73 -8.41
C GLY A 693 20.55 -14.92 -9.27
N LYS A 694 20.12 -16.03 -8.66
CA LYS A 694 19.52 -17.15 -9.37
C LYS A 694 17.99 -17.08 -9.41
N GLU A 695 17.38 -17.80 -10.33
CA GLU A 695 15.93 -17.94 -10.42
C GLU A 695 15.39 -18.81 -9.29
N ILE A 696 14.14 -18.56 -8.89
CA ILE A 696 13.48 -19.23 -7.76
C ILE A 696 13.41 -20.75 -7.98
N ASN A 697 13.15 -21.19 -9.21
CA ASN A 697 13.09 -22.59 -9.59
C ASN A 697 14.44 -23.35 -9.52
N GLN A 698 15.56 -22.63 -9.42
CA GLN A 698 16.90 -23.19 -9.25
C GLN A 698 17.31 -23.40 -7.79
N GLY A 699 16.42 -23.06 -6.83
CA GLY A 699 16.67 -23.23 -5.41
C GLY A 699 16.72 -24.69 -4.98
N LYS A 700 17.60 -25.01 -4.00
CA LYS A 700 17.64 -26.35 -3.39
C LYS A 700 16.45 -26.50 -2.44
N LYS A 701 15.57 -27.46 -2.73
CA LYS A 701 14.41 -27.77 -1.87
C LYS A 701 14.84 -28.52 -0.60
N VAL A 702 14.28 -28.12 0.53
CA VAL A 702 14.44 -28.76 1.85
C VAL A 702 13.04 -28.99 2.40
N LEU A 703 12.67 -30.25 2.60
CA LEU A 703 11.37 -30.63 3.16
C LEU A 703 11.48 -30.75 4.68
N PHE A 704 10.41 -30.37 5.37
CA PHE A 704 10.27 -30.59 6.80
C PHE A 704 9.82 -32.05 7.08
N GLU A 705 10.25 -32.63 8.18
CA GLU A 705 9.75 -33.93 8.65
C GLU A 705 8.26 -33.85 9.01
N THR A 706 7.85 -32.73 9.57
CA THR A 706 6.46 -32.43 9.92
C THR A 706 6.12 -31.03 9.40
N PRO A 707 5.10 -30.90 8.54
CA PRO A 707 4.66 -29.58 8.07
C PRO A 707 4.19 -28.68 9.21
N GLU A 708 4.49 -27.37 9.11
CA GLU A 708 3.88 -26.37 9.97
C GLU A 708 2.47 -26.05 9.44
N ILE A 709 1.46 -26.14 10.30
CA ILE A 709 0.05 -26.06 9.90
C ILE A 709 -0.64 -24.90 10.64
N PHE A 710 -1.42 -24.13 9.88
CA PHE A 710 -2.26 -23.09 10.44
C PHE A 710 -3.60 -23.00 9.69
N GLU A 711 -4.71 -23.04 10.45
CA GLU A 711 -6.06 -22.84 9.91
C GLU A 711 -6.55 -21.44 10.23
N TYR A 712 -7.19 -20.81 9.26
CA TYR A 712 -7.83 -19.52 9.48
C TYR A 712 -9.05 -19.32 8.57
N VAL A 713 -9.97 -18.49 9.02
CA VAL A 713 -11.15 -18.09 8.25
C VAL A 713 -10.84 -16.77 7.53
N THR A 714 -11.23 -16.69 6.27
CA THR A 714 -11.07 -15.49 5.44
C THR A 714 -12.24 -15.35 4.47
N LYS A 715 -12.21 -14.31 3.64
CA LYS A 715 -13.19 -14.12 2.55
C LYS A 715 -12.51 -14.27 1.20
N GLY A 716 -13.27 -14.70 0.22
CA GLY A 716 -12.78 -14.89 -1.13
C GLY A 716 -13.89 -15.23 -2.10
N PHE A 717 -13.54 -15.41 -3.35
CA PHE A 717 -14.49 -15.89 -4.35
C PHE A 717 -13.97 -17.10 -5.08
N ILE A 718 -14.91 -17.87 -5.63
CA ILE A 718 -14.65 -19.10 -6.33
C ILE A 718 -15.41 -19.13 -7.65
N PHE A 719 -14.79 -19.71 -8.66
CA PHE A 719 -15.43 -19.97 -9.97
C PHE A 719 -14.81 -21.21 -10.62
N LYS A 720 -15.55 -21.79 -11.57
CA LYS A 720 -15.05 -22.87 -12.43
C LYS A 720 -14.66 -22.29 -13.79
N ALA A 721 -13.39 -22.40 -14.15
CA ALA A 721 -12.85 -21.95 -15.43
C ALA A 721 -13.18 -22.98 -16.55
N PRO A 722 -13.36 -22.54 -17.81
CA PRO A 722 -13.57 -23.46 -18.94
C PRO A 722 -12.32 -24.26 -19.26
N ARG A 723 -12.49 -25.46 -19.82
CA ARG A 723 -11.38 -26.34 -20.23
C ARG A 723 -10.67 -25.79 -21.49
N PRO A 724 -9.34 -25.93 -21.62
CA PRO A 724 -8.59 -25.51 -22.82
C PRO A 724 -8.63 -26.59 -23.91
N LEU A 725 -9.81 -26.82 -24.51
CA LEU A 725 -10.10 -27.97 -25.38
C LEU A 725 -9.19 -28.05 -26.60
N THR A 726 -8.86 -26.91 -27.24
CA THR A 726 -8.03 -26.90 -28.45
C THR A 726 -6.61 -27.35 -28.19
N ILE A 727 -6.06 -26.96 -27.05
CA ILE A 727 -4.71 -27.39 -26.64
C ILE A 727 -4.72 -28.87 -26.27
N LEU A 728 -5.77 -29.34 -25.59
CA LEU A 728 -5.86 -30.73 -25.12
C LEU A 728 -5.95 -31.74 -26.30
N GLU A 729 -6.56 -31.33 -27.41
CA GLU A 729 -6.58 -32.16 -28.63
C GLU A 729 -5.17 -32.41 -29.23
N GLN A 730 -4.19 -31.57 -28.88
CA GLN A 730 -2.83 -31.63 -29.45
C GLN A 730 -1.82 -32.33 -28.55
N ILE A 731 -2.16 -32.68 -27.32
CA ILE A 731 -1.23 -33.14 -26.28
C ILE A 731 -1.70 -34.45 -25.66
N ARG A 732 -0.75 -35.32 -25.25
CA ARG A 732 -1.05 -36.63 -24.66
C ARG A 732 -1.34 -36.57 -23.15
N ASP A 733 -0.64 -35.71 -22.42
CA ASP A 733 -0.84 -35.53 -20.99
C ASP A 733 -1.81 -34.38 -20.73
N THR A 734 -3.09 -34.71 -20.86
CA THR A 734 -4.16 -33.72 -20.75
C THR A 734 -4.34 -33.17 -19.33
N GLU A 735 -4.21 -34.03 -18.32
CA GLU A 735 -4.39 -33.66 -16.90
C GLU A 735 -3.34 -32.64 -16.42
N LEU A 736 -2.07 -32.88 -16.76
CA LEU A 736 -0.98 -31.96 -16.42
C LEU A 736 -1.15 -30.60 -17.09
N VAL A 737 -1.57 -30.59 -18.36
CA VAL A 737 -1.79 -29.35 -19.12
C VAL A 737 -2.99 -28.57 -18.59
N GLU A 738 -4.08 -29.23 -18.24
CA GLU A 738 -5.25 -28.61 -17.61
C GLU A 738 -4.86 -27.97 -16.27
N THR A 739 -4.27 -28.74 -15.37
CA THR A 739 -3.80 -28.27 -14.07
C THR A 739 -2.85 -27.08 -14.21
N SER A 740 -1.86 -27.16 -15.10
CA SER A 740 -0.89 -26.10 -15.36
C SER A 740 -1.54 -24.85 -16.02
N GLY A 741 -2.56 -25.05 -16.85
CA GLY A 741 -3.32 -23.97 -17.47
C GLY A 741 -4.17 -23.19 -16.46
N TYR A 742 -4.86 -23.88 -15.56
CA TYR A 742 -5.64 -23.25 -14.50
C TYR A 742 -4.75 -22.51 -13.50
N HIS A 743 -3.62 -23.08 -13.14
CA HIS A 743 -2.64 -22.45 -12.25
C HIS A 743 -2.06 -21.16 -12.87
N ALA A 744 -1.69 -21.18 -14.15
CA ALA A 744 -1.24 -19.98 -14.84
C ALA A 744 -2.36 -18.92 -14.99
N THR A 745 -3.62 -19.37 -15.17
CA THR A 745 -4.79 -18.47 -15.23
C THR A 745 -5.03 -17.76 -13.89
N GLU A 746 -4.96 -18.50 -12.80
CA GLU A 746 -5.04 -17.94 -11.43
C GLU A 746 -3.98 -16.86 -11.21
N HIS A 747 -2.71 -17.17 -11.51
CA HIS A 747 -1.60 -16.22 -11.37
C HIS A 747 -1.86 -14.92 -12.11
N VAL A 748 -2.18 -14.99 -13.41
CA VAL A 748 -2.27 -13.78 -14.22
C VAL A 748 -3.51 -12.92 -13.89
N ILE A 749 -4.61 -13.52 -13.41
CA ILE A 749 -5.76 -12.77 -12.91
C ILE A 749 -5.36 -11.97 -11.67
N ILE A 750 -4.65 -12.55 -10.73
CA ILE A 750 -4.21 -11.88 -9.49
C ILE A 750 -3.17 -10.81 -9.79
N GLU A 751 -2.09 -11.16 -10.50
CA GLU A 751 -0.98 -10.23 -10.79
C GLU A 751 -1.43 -9.10 -11.72
N GLY A 752 -2.29 -9.37 -12.70
CA GLY A 752 -2.86 -8.36 -13.59
C GLY A 752 -3.83 -7.40 -12.91
N SER A 753 -4.38 -7.77 -11.76
CA SER A 753 -5.35 -6.95 -11.01
C SER A 753 -4.75 -6.08 -9.90
N SER A 754 -3.45 -6.20 -9.62
CA SER A 754 -2.80 -5.57 -8.47
C SER A 754 -3.04 -4.06 -8.36
N MET A 755 -3.12 -3.33 -9.47
CA MET A 755 -3.34 -1.87 -9.48
C MET A 755 -4.78 -1.46 -9.20
N ILE A 756 -5.75 -2.34 -9.44
CA ILE A 756 -7.18 -2.06 -9.24
C ILE A 756 -7.72 -2.58 -7.90
N THR A 757 -6.98 -3.47 -7.23
CA THR A 757 -7.37 -4.08 -5.95
C THR A 757 -6.68 -3.47 -4.74
N GLY A 758 -5.87 -2.44 -4.92
CA GLY A 758 -5.17 -1.80 -3.82
C GLY A 758 -3.64 -1.90 -3.88
N GLY A 759 -3.09 -2.33 -5.00
CA GLY A 759 -1.65 -2.28 -5.29
C GLY A 759 -0.81 -3.30 -4.54
N ALA A 760 -1.41 -4.21 -3.81
CA ALA A 760 -0.69 -5.26 -3.13
C ALA A 760 -1.25 -6.62 -3.59
N SER A 761 -0.61 -7.23 -4.61
CA SER A 761 -0.76 -8.67 -4.85
C SER A 761 -0.47 -9.47 -3.57
N GLN A 762 0.18 -8.83 -2.61
CA GLN A 762 0.45 -9.37 -1.27
C GLN A 762 -0.79 -9.59 -0.41
N ASP A 763 -1.89 -8.95 -0.70
CA ASP A 763 -3.12 -9.05 0.09
C ASP A 763 -4.08 -10.13 -0.44
N LEU A 764 -3.75 -10.74 -1.59
CA LEU A 764 -4.52 -11.81 -2.21
C LEU A 764 -3.73 -13.13 -2.18
N GLY A 765 -4.42 -14.24 -1.94
CA GLY A 765 -3.97 -15.60 -2.21
C GLY A 765 -4.80 -16.21 -3.33
N GLY A 766 -4.23 -17.19 -4.03
CA GLY A 766 -4.91 -17.94 -5.07
C GLY A 766 -4.65 -19.43 -4.95
N ILE A 767 -5.65 -20.22 -5.30
CA ILE A 767 -5.59 -21.68 -5.29
C ILE A 767 -6.29 -22.20 -6.54
N SER A 768 -5.59 -22.95 -7.35
CA SER A 768 -6.17 -23.76 -8.43
C SER A 768 -6.26 -25.23 -7.99
N LEU A 769 -7.45 -25.82 -8.11
CA LEU A 769 -7.71 -27.18 -7.61
C LEU A 769 -7.53 -28.23 -8.72
N GLY A 770 -6.27 -28.53 -9.08
CA GLY A 770 -5.91 -29.55 -10.05
C GLY A 770 -6.61 -29.38 -11.40
N ASP A 771 -7.07 -30.48 -11.98
CA ASP A 771 -7.79 -30.55 -13.25
C ASP A 771 -9.29 -30.20 -13.17
N SER A 772 -9.79 -29.93 -11.95
CA SER A 772 -11.22 -29.60 -11.73
C SER A 772 -11.68 -28.29 -12.40
N GLY A 773 -10.75 -27.42 -12.78
CA GLY A 773 -11.02 -26.09 -13.29
C GLY A 773 -11.47 -25.09 -12.21
N ILE A 774 -11.51 -25.49 -10.95
CA ILE A 774 -11.92 -24.60 -9.85
C ILE A 774 -10.73 -23.72 -9.44
N ILE A 775 -10.99 -22.41 -9.44
CA ILE A 775 -10.06 -21.38 -8.99
C ILE A 775 -10.69 -20.63 -7.82
N VAL A 776 -9.93 -20.50 -6.75
CA VAL A 776 -10.28 -19.75 -5.54
C VAL A 776 -9.33 -18.57 -5.43
N VAL A 777 -9.87 -17.38 -5.23
CA VAL A 777 -9.08 -16.18 -4.89
C VAL A 777 -9.56 -15.66 -3.56
N HIS A 778 -8.64 -15.48 -2.60
CA HIS A 778 -9.02 -15.13 -1.24
C HIS A 778 -8.12 -14.02 -0.67
N ASP A 779 -8.62 -13.35 0.39
CA ASP A 779 -7.83 -12.40 1.14
C ASP A 779 -6.75 -13.14 1.96
N GLY A 780 -5.53 -12.63 1.94
CA GLY A 780 -4.41 -13.17 2.70
C GLY A 780 -4.48 -12.89 4.22
N SER A 781 -5.45 -12.12 4.66
CA SER A 781 -5.64 -11.74 6.07
C SER A 781 -6.75 -12.56 6.72
N ILE A 782 -6.59 -12.86 8.02
CA ILE A 782 -7.62 -13.55 8.79
C ILE A 782 -8.89 -12.70 8.85
N GLY A 783 -10.03 -13.29 8.51
CA GLY A 783 -11.34 -12.64 8.44
C GLY A 783 -11.57 -11.83 7.16
N GLY A 784 -10.56 -11.64 6.34
CA GLY A 784 -10.60 -10.86 5.12
C GLY A 784 -10.22 -9.39 5.31
N ASN A 785 -9.61 -8.80 4.27
CA ASN A 785 -9.26 -7.37 4.21
C ASN A 785 -10.03 -6.61 3.14
N GLY A 786 -10.77 -7.33 2.26
CA GLY A 786 -11.61 -6.77 1.20
C GLY A 786 -10.96 -6.69 -0.19
N ALA A 787 -9.71 -7.10 -0.35
CA ALA A 787 -9.03 -7.11 -1.65
C ALA A 787 -9.71 -8.08 -2.62
N SER A 788 -10.07 -9.28 -2.16
CA SER A 788 -10.82 -10.27 -2.94
C SER A 788 -12.21 -9.77 -3.36
N LYS A 789 -12.90 -9.00 -2.50
CA LYS A 789 -14.17 -8.37 -2.87
C LYS A 789 -13.99 -7.34 -3.98
N SER A 790 -12.95 -6.52 -3.88
CA SER A 790 -12.61 -5.53 -4.92
C SER A 790 -12.33 -6.20 -6.26
N LEU A 791 -11.65 -7.34 -6.27
CA LEU A 791 -11.40 -8.13 -7.49
C LEU A 791 -12.67 -8.83 -7.99
N TYR A 792 -13.47 -9.41 -7.10
CA TYR A 792 -14.77 -9.98 -7.44
C TYR A 792 -15.65 -8.96 -8.18
N ASP A 793 -15.77 -7.74 -7.68
CA ASP A 793 -16.58 -6.69 -8.28
C ASP A 793 -16.08 -6.28 -9.66
N ARG A 794 -14.77 -6.38 -9.91
CA ARG A 794 -14.08 -6.00 -11.17
C ARG A 794 -13.55 -7.20 -11.97
N PHE A 795 -14.12 -8.37 -11.77
CA PHE A 795 -13.64 -9.61 -12.40
C PHE A 795 -13.52 -9.53 -13.91
N GLU A 796 -14.49 -8.89 -14.58
CA GLU A 796 -14.45 -8.69 -16.03
C GLU A 796 -13.21 -7.92 -16.50
N GLN A 797 -12.88 -6.83 -15.80
CA GLN A 797 -11.70 -6.04 -16.10
C GLN A 797 -10.42 -6.86 -15.88
N ALA A 798 -10.36 -7.66 -14.82
CA ALA A 798 -9.21 -8.53 -14.52
C ALA A 798 -9.00 -9.60 -15.59
N VAL A 799 -10.06 -10.26 -16.06
CA VAL A 799 -10.00 -11.28 -17.14
C VAL A 799 -9.54 -10.67 -18.47
N ILE A 800 -10.08 -9.50 -18.85
CA ILE A 800 -9.65 -8.79 -20.07
C ILE A 800 -8.16 -8.47 -19.99
N ARG A 801 -7.70 -7.99 -18.86
CA ARG A 801 -6.29 -7.62 -18.62
C ARG A 801 -5.38 -8.84 -18.62
N ALA A 802 -5.75 -9.89 -17.91
CA ALA A 802 -5.03 -11.15 -17.89
C ALA A 802 -4.86 -11.75 -19.29
N HIS A 803 -5.93 -11.75 -20.09
CA HIS A 803 -5.87 -12.19 -21.48
C HIS A 803 -4.87 -11.36 -22.31
N LYS A 804 -4.93 -10.03 -22.22
CA LYS A 804 -4.00 -9.14 -22.94
C LYS A 804 -2.54 -9.38 -22.51
N ILE A 805 -2.27 -9.55 -21.21
CA ILE A 805 -0.92 -9.82 -20.68
C ILE A 805 -0.33 -11.07 -21.31
N ILE A 806 -1.06 -12.19 -21.33
CA ILE A 806 -0.55 -13.44 -21.88
C ILE A 806 -0.42 -13.35 -23.40
N ASN A 807 -1.45 -12.84 -24.09
CA ASN A 807 -1.50 -12.78 -25.55
C ASN A 807 -0.40 -11.89 -26.15
N GLU A 808 -0.09 -10.79 -25.50
CA GLU A 808 0.88 -9.79 -25.97
C GLU A 808 2.31 -10.07 -25.49
N CYS A 809 2.52 -11.03 -24.61
CA CYS A 809 3.85 -11.38 -24.14
C CYS A 809 4.64 -12.11 -25.21
N PRO A 810 5.80 -11.60 -25.65
CA PRO A 810 6.58 -12.16 -26.74
C PRO A 810 7.37 -13.44 -26.39
N CYS A 811 7.31 -13.91 -25.12
CA CYS A 811 8.03 -15.12 -24.75
C CYS A 811 7.41 -16.36 -25.41
N GLU A 812 8.26 -17.27 -25.89
CA GLU A 812 7.86 -18.54 -26.51
C GLU A 812 7.92 -19.73 -25.54
N ASN A 813 8.26 -19.48 -24.26
CA ASN A 813 8.35 -20.52 -23.25
C ASN A 813 6.97 -21.12 -22.97
N GLU A 814 6.90 -22.41 -22.85
CA GLU A 814 5.67 -23.16 -22.57
C GLU A 814 5.05 -22.75 -21.22
N ASP A 815 5.88 -22.64 -20.20
CA ASP A 815 5.48 -22.19 -18.85
C ASP A 815 5.18 -20.68 -18.81
N GLY A 816 5.58 -19.93 -19.84
CA GLY A 816 5.55 -18.45 -19.84
C GLY A 816 6.82 -17.85 -19.23
N CYS A 817 6.70 -16.69 -18.60
CA CYS A 817 7.83 -15.96 -18.04
C CYS A 817 7.38 -14.98 -16.94
N PRO A 818 8.31 -14.34 -16.21
CA PRO A 818 7.95 -13.34 -15.19
C PRO A 818 7.03 -12.21 -15.65
N ARG A 819 6.98 -11.94 -16.98
CA ARG A 819 6.13 -10.87 -17.57
C ARG A 819 4.72 -11.32 -17.91
N CYS A 820 4.39 -12.62 -17.77
CA CYS A 820 3.04 -13.10 -18.12
C CYS A 820 2.42 -14.04 -17.09
N THR A 821 3.03 -15.17 -16.77
CA THR A 821 2.40 -16.24 -15.99
C THR A 821 2.98 -16.44 -14.60
N TYR A 822 4.18 -15.92 -14.31
CA TYR A 822 4.80 -16.14 -13.00
C TYR A 822 4.18 -15.22 -11.94
N SER A 823 3.94 -15.80 -10.76
CA SER A 823 3.61 -15.06 -9.53
C SER A 823 4.77 -15.16 -8.55
N TYR A 824 5.12 -14.01 -7.94
CA TYR A 824 6.13 -13.97 -6.89
C TYR A 824 5.70 -14.74 -5.64
N ARG A 825 4.40 -14.91 -5.44
CA ARG A 825 3.80 -15.57 -4.27
C ARG A 825 3.45 -17.04 -4.46
N CYS A 826 3.63 -17.57 -5.63
CA CYS A 826 3.33 -18.96 -5.88
C CYS A 826 4.00 -19.88 -4.84
N GLY A 827 3.18 -20.69 -4.14
CA GLY A 827 3.63 -21.59 -3.08
C GLY A 827 4.51 -22.74 -3.58
N ASN A 828 4.38 -23.14 -4.86
CA ASN A 828 5.16 -24.17 -5.51
C ASN A 828 6.26 -23.63 -6.44
N ASN A 829 6.68 -22.36 -6.26
CA ASN A 829 7.78 -21.73 -7.01
C ASN A 829 7.56 -21.63 -8.53
N ASN A 830 6.33 -21.42 -8.99
CA ASN A 830 5.94 -21.35 -10.39
C ASN A 830 6.20 -22.66 -11.18
N GLU A 831 6.16 -23.80 -10.50
CA GLU A 831 6.14 -25.09 -11.17
C GLU A 831 4.75 -25.38 -11.75
N TYR A 832 4.69 -26.17 -12.80
CA TYR A 832 3.45 -26.57 -13.44
C TYR A 832 2.60 -25.37 -13.92
N LEU A 833 3.16 -24.59 -14.83
CA LEU A 833 2.46 -23.53 -15.56
C LEU A 833 2.36 -23.88 -17.04
N HIS A 834 1.29 -23.43 -17.71
CA HIS A 834 1.13 -23.59 -19.16
C HIS A 834 0.50 -22.37 -19.80
N LYS A 835 1.33 -21.56 -20.48
CA LYS A 835 0.95 -20.26 -21.07
C LYS A 835 -0.17 -20.37 -22.10
N LYS A 836 -0.07 -21.31 -23.05
CA LYS A 836 -1.07 -21.44 -24.14
C LYS A 836 -2.42 -21.91 -23.63
N ALA A 837 -2.42 -22.85 -22.65
CA ALA A 837 -3.65 -23.31 -22.03
C ALA A 837 -4.34 -22.18 -21.27
N ALA A 838 -3.60 -21.38 -20.50
CA ALA A 838 -4.14 -20.22 -19.81
C ALA A 838 -4.71 -19.16 -20.78
N LEU A 839 -4.03 -18.93 -21.91
CA LEU A 839 -4.54 -18.02 -22.95
C LEU A 839 -5.89 -18.50 -23.51
N GLU A 840 -6.02 -19.81 -23.82
CA GLU A 840 -7.27 -20.38 -24.31
C GLU A 840 -8.38 -20.31 -23.24
N ILE A 841 -8.08 -20.64 -22.00
CA ILE A 841 -9.03 -20.51 -20.88
C ILE A 841 -9.58 -19.08 -20.78
N LEU A 842 -8.71 -18.08 -20.80
CA LEU A 842 -9.10 -16.66 -20.71
C LEU A 842 -9.88 -16.18 -21.95
N ALA A 843 -9.54 -16.70 -23.16
CA ALA A 843 -10.28 -16.39 -24.37
C ALA A 843 -11.69 -16.98 -24.32
N ARG A 844 -11.86 -18.23 -23.86
CA ARG A 844 -13.16 -18.87 -23.68
C ARG A 844 -14.01 -18.18 -22.62
N LEU A 845 -13.43 -17.74 -21.53
CA LEU A 845 -14.11 -16.89 -20.55
C LEU A 845 -14.68 -15.62 -21.21
N LYS A 846 -13.87 -14.88 -21.94
CA LYS A 846 -14.30 -13.64 -22.63
C LYS A 846 -15.42 -13.90 -23.65
N ASN A 847 -15.44 -15.06 -24.29
CA ASN A 847 -16.44 -15.44 -25.29
C ASN A 847 -17.78 -15.93 -24.69
N ASN A 848 -17.96 -15.82 -23.37
CA ASN A 848 -19.14 -16.28 -22.62
C ASN A 848 -19.44 -17.78 -22.79
N GLU A 849 -18.42 -18.61 -22.93
CA GLU A 849 -18.60 -20.04 -23.00
C GLU A 849 -19.07 -20.57 -21.64
N LYS A 850 -20.25 -21.20 -21.63
CA LYS A 850 -20.84 -21.77 -20.42
C LYS A 850 -19.95 -22.89 -19.88
N THR A 851 -19.66 -22.83 -18.59
CA THR A 851 -19.07 -23.95 -17.85
C THR A 851 -20.15 -24.82 -17.22
N GLU A 852 -19.82 -26.04 -16.89
CA GLU A 852 -20.67 -26.88 -16.04
C GLU A 852 -20.89 -26.19 -14.69
N GLU A 853 -22.04 -26.41 -14.06
CA GLU A 853 -22.30 -25.87 -12.72
C GLU A 853 -21.22 -26.34 -11.72
N LEU A 854 -20.88 -25.46 -10.79
CA LEU A 854 -20.04 -25.81 -9.66
C LEU A 854 -20.71 -26.94 -8.85
N VAL A 855 -20.29 -28.18 -9.09
CA VAL A 855 -20.59 -29.29 -8.21
C VAL A 855 -19.96 -28.99 -6.83
N ALA A 856 -20.62 -29.38 -5.74
CA ALA A 856 -20.17 -29.04 -4.40
C ALA A 856 -18.69 -29.42 -4.19
N ILE A 857 -17.89 -28.49 -3.68
CA ILE A 857 -16.45 -28.71 -3.41
C ILE A 857 -16.21 -29.94 -2.55
N GLU A 858 -17.18 -30.29 -1.69
CA GLU A 858 -17.17 -31.51 -0.85
C GLU A 858 -16.96 -32.80 -1.67
N ASP A 859 -17.45 -32.86 -2.90
CA ASP A 859 -17.28 -34.03 -3.77
C ASP A 859 -15.86 -34.08 -4.39
N ILE A 860 -15.17 -32.96 -4.49
CA ILE A 860 -13.81 -32.87 -5.03
C ILE A 860 -12.78 -33.33 -3.98
N TYR A 861 -12.98 -32.99 -2.71
CA TYR A 861 -12.07 -33.42 -1.63
C TYR A 861 -12.16 -34.91 -1.33
N ARG A 862 -13.29 -35.57 -1.61
CA ARG A 862 -13.42 -37.03 -1.46
C ARG A 862 -12.56 -37.83 -2.45
N THR A 863 -12.10 -37.21 -3.52
CA THR A 863 -11.23 -37.81 -4.53
C THR A 863 -9.74 -37.65 -4.22
N PHE A 864 -9.35 -36.72 -3.30
CA PHE A 864 -7.96 -36.44 -2.93
C PHE A 864 -7.57 -36.87 -1.51
N VAL A 865 -8.46 -37.51 -0.74
CA VAL A 865 -8.20 -38.22 0.52
C VAL A 865 -8.28 -39.74 0.25
#